data_10bf74eb85382181b3351312a4599f18
#
_entry.id   10bf74eb85382181b3351312a4599f18
#
_cell.length_a   1.000
_cell.length_b   1.000
_cell.length_c   1.000
_cell.angle_alpha   90.00
_cell.angle_beta   90.00
_cell.angle_gamma   90.00
#
_symmetry.space_group_name_H-M   'P 1'
#
loop_
_entity.id
_entity.type
_entity.pdbx_description
1 polymer ?
#
loop_
_entity_poly.entity_id
_entity_poly.type
_entity_poly.pdbx_seq_one_letter_code
_entity_poly.pdbx_strand_id
1 'polypeptide(L)'
;STLSNAIALALGNNVNLGADLTIASADDLALTGTLSGAGALTKTGLGTLSLSGSNTFTGPVSVQTGVLATAAPGALGTTSAVDVAAGAGLSLGSNTALGAVTGLGNVAVLSGNTLQLGLNNVGSTFAGSLSDAGNLDKVGTGTLQLTGTSTLGGTTQVTAGTLDVDGTLTSAGGLTVGTGGTLSGSGVVGAPVTVNDGGRLVVTSGALLTTGSMSLAPNATLDAFLGVPSQTGVLAVNGDLTLDGTLNITDIGGFGTGVYRLIDYTGALTNNGLGIGTLPGSIDPTQLTLQTALAQQVNVVVALPGSNVQFWDGTQTLANGSIDGGAGVWSAGSTNWTSIDGLSNSDWQNSFAVFAGTAGNVGVQGTQGITGIQFASDGYVLSDAGAGALSTDAATTIIRVDPGVTGTIDVTIGGTGTLQKLDTGTLVLSAANTYTGGTALGGGSLILGDAQALGTGTLTAATGTTLDTDQALTVANAVVLDGALSLAGSNDLSLTGAIDGAGSLIKNGTSTLTLSGTNSYAGGTVLSDGTLAVGSNTALGVGSLSVLGNSTLSNAIALALGNNVNLGADLTIASADDLALTGTLSGAGALTKTGLGTLSLSGSNTFTGPVSVQTGVLATAAPGALGTTSAVDVAAGAGLSLGSNTALGAVTGLGNVAVLSGNTLQLGRNNVGSTF
;
A
#
# COMPACT_ATOMS: atom_id res chain seq x y z
N SER A 1 35.81 23.22 25.66
CA SER A 1 36.05 24.64 25.92
C SER A 1 35.11 25.49 25.10
N THR A 2 34.81 26.74 25.57
CA THR A 2 33.94 27.67 24.87
C THR A 2 34.68 28.96 24.59
N LEU A 3 34.60 29.44 23.35
CA LEU A 3 35.00 30.82 22.93
C LEU A 3 33.72 31.59 22.64
N SER A 4 33.56 32.80 23.20
CA SER A 4 32.38 33.62 22.98
C SER A 4 32.73 35.06 22.66
N ASN A 5 31.85 35.74 21.90
CA ASN A 5 31.90 37.15 21.64
C ASN A 5 30.52 37.81 21.83
N ALA A 6 30.49 39.05 22.19
CA ALA A 6 29.28 39.86 22.36
C ALA A 6 29.20 41.05 21.40
N ILE A 7 30.23 41.25 20.58
CA ILE A 7 30.33 42.28 19.52
C ILE A 7 31.01 41.67 18.31
N ALA A 8 30.83 42.22 17.13
CA ALA A 8 31.51 41.77 15.92
C ALA A 8 33.02 41.86 16.07
N LEU A 9 33.74 40.77 15.83
CA LEU A 9 35.19 40.63 15.99
C LEU A 9 35.85 39.89 14.84
N ALA A 10 37.13 40.20 14.57
CA ALA A 10 37.98 39.41 13.69
C ALA A 10 39.26 39.01 14.44
N LEU A 11 39.52 37.69 14.50
CA LEU A 11 40.69 37.11 15.17
C LEU A 11 41.61 36.46 14.14
N GLY A 12 42.85 36.93 14.06
CA GLY A 12 43.89 36.38 13.17
C GLY A 12 44.77 35.30 13.80
N ASN A 13 44.46 34.88 15.03
CA ASN A 13 45.25 33.92 15.76
C ASN A 13 45.00 32.48 15.22
N ASN A 14 46.07 31.69 15.15
CA ASN A 14 45.95 30.28 14.89
C ASN A 14 45.36 29.56 16.12
N VAL A 15 44.45 28.60 15.91
CA VAL A 15 43.77 27.86 16.94
C VAL A 15 44.06 26.36 16.76
N ASN A 16 44.52 25.71 17.82
CA ASN A 16 44.69 24.26 17.83
C ASN A 16 43.55 23.59 18.62
N LEU A 17 42.74 22.80 17.92
CA LEU A 17 41.65 21.98 18.47
C LEU A 17 42.23 20.68 19.06
N GLY A 18 43.04 20.77 20.12
CA GLY A 18 43.51 19.62 20.87
C GLY A 18 42.42 18.92 21.68
N ALA A 19 41.28 19.56 21.84
CA ALA A 19 40.02 19.06 22.40
C ALA A 19 38.85 19.83 21.79
N ASP A 20 37.62 19.38 22.02
CA ASP A 20 36.41 19.98 21.48
C ASP A 20 36.26 21.44 21.86
N LEU A 21 35.96 22.28 20.86
CA LEU A 21 35.72 23.71 21.00
C LEU A 21 34.30 24.08 20.59
N THR A 22 33.59 24.73 21.50
CA THR A 22 32.34 25.42 21.20
C THR A 22 32.59 26.88 20.93
N ILE A 23 32.13 27.42 19.82
CA ILE A 23 32.14 28.83 19.50
C ILE A 23 30.72 29.37 19.65
N ALA A 24 30.50 30.17 20.70
CA ALA A 24 29.21 30.78 21.02
C ALA A 24 29.20 32.24 20.51
N SER A 25 29.01 32.42 19.22
CA SER A 25 28.98 33.77 18.61
C SER A 25 27.60 34.41 18.77
N ALA A 26 27.45 35.33 19.73
CA ALA A 26 26.22 36.10 19.88
C ALA A 26 26.12 37.19 18.78
N ASP A 27 27.24 37.69 18.30
CA ASP A 27 27.42 38.60 17.16
C ASP A 27 28.43 37.97 16.17
N ASP A 28 28.71 38.60 15.03
CA ASP A 28 29.58 38.05 14.01
C ASP A 28 31.03 37.88 14.52
N LEU A 29 31.62 36.74 14.25
CA LEU A 29 33.00 36.41 14.56
C LEU A 29 33.74 35.86 13.35
N ALA A 30 34.80 36.54 12.93
CA ALA A 30 35.65 36.07 11.86
C ALA A 30 36.96 35.46 12.44
N LEU A 31 37.22 34.19 12.10
CA LEU A 31 38.49 33.52 12.36
C LEU A 31 39.30 33.48 11.05
N THR A 32 40.36 34.30 10.95
CA THR A 32 41.19 34.43 9.75
C THR A 32 42.51 33.66 9.86
N GLY A 33 42.88 33.23 11.08
CA GLY A 33 44.02 32.33 11.32
C GLY A 33 43.68 30.88 10.99
N THR A 34 44.66 29.99 11.08
CA THR A 34 44.48 28.57 10.81
C THR A 34 43.90 27.84 12.01
N LEU A 35 42.92 26.98 11.77
CA LEU A 35 42.41 25.98 12.74
C LEU A 35 43.06 24.64 12.42
N SER A 36 43.60 23.95 13.45
CA SER A 36 44.25 22.64 13.34
C SER A 36 43.85 21.72 14.48
N GLY A 37 44.18 20.43 14.42
CA GLY A 37 43.90 19.48 15.51
C GLY A 37 42.72 18.56 15.21
N ALA A 38 42.43 17.64 16.14
CA ALA A 38 41.40 16.61 15.99
C ALA A 38 40.13 16.83 16.78
N GLY A 39 40.04 17.89 17.57
CA GLY A 39 38.84 18.22 18.35
C GLY A 39 37.66 18.64 17.46
N ALA A 40 36.45 18.39 17.94
CA ALA A 40 35.23 18.81 17.28
C ALA A 40 35.03 20.34 17.36
N LEU A 41 34.42 20.91 16.33
CA LEU A 41 34.00 22.30 16.31
C LEU A 41 32.49 22.42 16.37
N THR A 42 31.97 23.03 17.45
CA THR A 42 30.55 23.31 17.60
C THR A 42 30.28 24.79 17.52
N LYS A 43 29.43 25.22 16.59
CA LYS A 43 28.94 26.58 16.46
C LYS A 43 27.59 26.76 17.15
N THR A 44 27.52 27.69 18.10
CA THR A 44 26.29 28.13 18.79
C THR A 44 26.18 29.65 18.77
N GLY A 45 25.05 30.16 19.27
CA GLY A 45 24.76 31.62 19.23
C GLY A 45 24.23 32.07 17.86
N LEU A 46 23.52 33.21 17.81
CA LEU A 46 22.77 33.66 16.64
C LEU A 46 23.63 34.39 15.57
N GLY A 47 24.83 34.83 15.93
CA GLY A 47 25.74 35.53 15.01
C GLY A 47 26.36 34.55 14.00
N THR A 48 27.07 35.12 13.00
CA THR A 48 27.81 34.36 11.99
C THR A 48 29.23 34.07 12.48
N LEU A 49 29.64 32.78 12.39
CA LEU A 49 31.06 32.40 12.48
C LEU A 49 31.62 32.27 11.07
N SER A 50 32.54 33.18 10.68
CA SER A 50 33.21 33.11 9.38
C SER A 50 34.61 32.48 9.52
N LEU A 51 34.88 31.46 8.74
CA LEU A 51 36.19 30.81 8.63
C LEU A 51 36.83 31.16 7.28
N SER A 52 37.99 31.82 7.30
CA SER A 52 38.72 32.19 6.08
C SER A 52 40.17 31.68 6.03
N GLY A 53 40.65 31.02 7.09
CA GLY A 53 41.94 30.34 7.10
C GLY A 53 41.96 29.05 6.30
N SER A 54 43.11 28.66 5.78
CA SER A 54 43.33 27.30 5.27
C SER A 54 43.48 26.34 6.47
N ASN A 55 42.36 25.75 6.88
CA ASN A 55 42.27 24.93 8.08
C ASN A 55 42.68 23.48 7.82
N THR A 56 43.20 22.83 8.86
CA THR A 56 43.67 21.43 8.81
C THR A 56 43.08 20.55 9.91
N PHE A 57 42.08 21.07 10.65
CA PHE A 57 41.42 20.26 11.66
C PHE A 57 40.66 19.11 11.03
N THR A 58 40.53 18.00 11.77
CA THR A 58 39.94 16.76 11.29
C THR A 58 38.68 16.37 12.06
N GLY A 59 38.38 17.05 13.16
CA GLY A 59 37.21 16.76 13.99
C GLY A 59 35.89 17.08 13.27
N PRO A 60 34.78 16.48 13.73
CA PRO A 60 33.45 16.79 13.18
C PRO A 60 33.04 18.22 13.47
N VAL A 61 32.16 18.76 12.60
CA VAL A 61 31.61 20.11 12.75
C VAL A 61 30.12 20.02 13.02
N SER A 62 29.62 20.77 14.01
CA SER A 62 28.20 20.88 14.31
C SER A 62 27.78 22.35 14.36
N VAL A 63 26.78 22.71 13.56
CA VAL A 63 26.16 24.03 13.57
C VAL A 63 24.78 23.91 14.25
N GLN A 64 24.71 24.33 15.51
CA GLN A 64 23.49 24.19 16.30
C GLN A 64 22.55 25.39 16.21
N THR A 65 23.11 26.61 16.13
CA THR A 65 22.34 27.85 15.95
C THR A 65 23.19 28.92 15.22
N GLY A 66 22.52 29.87 14.55
CA GLY A 66 23.16 30.90 13.76
C GLY A 66 23.75 30.33 12.45
N VAL A 67 24.79 30.97 11.94
CA VAL A 67 25.41 30.62 10.65
C VAL A 67 26.88 30.31 10.83
N LEU A 68 27.35 29.23 10.20
CA LEU A 68 28.77 28.97 9.92
C LEU A 68 29.03 29.33 8.46
N ALA A 69 29.91 30.30 8.20
CA ALA A 69 30.27 30.73 6.84
C ALA A 69 31.70 30.36 6.49
N THR A 70 31.93 29.88 5.27
CA THR A 70 33.26 29.62 4.70
C THR A 70 33.58 30.71 3.68
N ALA A 71 34.75 31.32 3.78
CA ALA A 71 35.19 32.41 2.88
C ALA A 71 36.42 32.03 2.05
N ALA A 72 37.03 30.86 2.27
CA ALA A 72 38.17 30.38 1.53
C ALA A 72 38.15 28.85 1.33
N PRO A 73 38.78 28.33 0.29
CA PRO A 73 38.95 26.89 0.12
C PRO A 73 39.66 26.26 1.33
N GLY A 74 39.20 25.11 1.78
CA GLY A 74 39.73 24.42 2.96
C GLY A 74 39.33 25.02 4.31
N ALA A 75 38.39 25.97 4.34
CA ALA A 75 37.93 26.61 5.59
C ALA A 75 37.32 25.60 6.60
N LEU A 76 36.79 24.46 6.15
CA LEU A 76 36.30 23.38 7.00
C LEU A 76 37.35 22.29 7.26
N GLY A 77 38.62 22.53 6.95
CA GLY A 77 39.70 21.55 7.15
C GLY A 77 39.48 20.29 6.32
N THR A 78 39.77 19.15 6.93
CA THR A 78 39.51 17.80 6.35
C THR A 78 38.42 17.07 7.15
N THR A 79 37.44 17.81 7.68
CA THR A 79 36.33 17.21 8.43
C THR A 79 35.59 16.16 7.58
N SER A 80 35.24 15.06 8.22
CA SER A 80 34.51 13.97 7.56
C SER A 80 33.01 14.26 7.43
N ALA A 81 32.45 15.08 8.33
CA ALA A 81 31.02 15.37 8.35
C ALA A 81 30.70 16.72 8.98
N VAL A 82 29.64 17.37 8.48
CA VAL A 82 29.02 18.56 9.06
C VAL A 82 27.57 18.27 9.37
N ASP A 83 27.18 18.50 10.64
CA ASP A 83 25.81 18.46 11.09
C ASP A 83 25.24 19.88 11.21
N VAL A 84 24.07 20.14 10.59
CA VAL A 84 23.42 21.45 10.60
C VAL A 84 22.03 21.29 11.21
N ALA A 85 21.88 21.77 12.44
CA ALA A 85 20.62 21.63 13.20
C ALA A 85 19.48 22.47 12.58
N ALA A 86 18.26 22.13 12.91
CA ALA A 86 17.08 22.89 12.48
C ALA A 86 17.20 24.37 12.87
N GLY A 87 16.97 25.28 11.90
CA GLY A 87 17.10 26.73 12.09
C GLY A 87 18.53 27.26 12.08
N ALA A 88 19.55 26.39 11.99
CA ALA A 88 20.93 26.78 11.75
C ALA A 88 21.27 26.78 10.25
N GLY A 89 22.35 27.47 9.87
CA GLY A 89 22.81 27.58 8.49
C GLY A 89 24.31 27.31 8.32
N LEU A 90 24.65 26.66 7.21
CA LEU A 90 26.01 26.57 6.68
C LEU A 90 26.06 27.33 5.37
N SER A 91 26.90 28.40 5.27
CA SER A 91 27.04 29.21 4.06
C SER A 91 28.39 28.93 3.42
N LEU A 92 28.41 28.43 2.20
CA LEU A 92 29.60 28.00 1.49
C LEU A 92 30.00 29.06 0.44
N GLY A 93 30.90 29.98 0.81
CA GLY A 93 31.47 31.03 -0.04
C GLY A 93 32.68 30.58 -0.83
N SER A 94 33.03 29.30 -0.82
CA SER A 94 34.12 28.71 -1.58
C SER A 94 33.78 27.24 -1.92
N ASN A 95 34.50 26.68 -2.92
CA ASN A 95 34.40 25.24 -3.21
C ASN A 95 34.70 24.44 -1.95
N THR A 96 33.80 23.58 -1.60
CA THR A 96 33.86 22.81 -0.36
C THR A 96 33.65 21.33 -0.64
N ALA A 97 34.49 20.49 -0.05
CA ALA A 97 34.42 19.06 -0.21
C ALA A 97 34.27 18.40 1.17
N LEU A 98 33.21 17.63 1.36
CA LEU A 98 32.84 16.99 2.63
C LEU A 98 32.59 15.49 2.44
N GLY A 99 32.83 14.72 3.50
CA GLY A 99 32.42 13.33 3.54
C GLY A 99 30.90 13.19 3.62
N ALA A 100 30.26 13.97 4.50
CA ALA A 100 28.82 13.93 4.71
C ALA A 100 28.26 15.29 5.18
N VAL A 101 26.99 15.50 4.91
CA VAL A 101 26.16 16.53 5.55
C VAL A 101 24.93 15.86 6.15
N THR A 102 24.58 16.22 7.38
CA THR A 102 23.43 15.73 8.12
C THR A 102 22.63 16.86 8.76
N GLY A 103 21.46 16.55 9.32
CA GLY A 103 20.63 17.52 10.05
C GLY A 103 19.45 18.05 9.25
N LEU A 104 18.80 19.05 9.83
CA LEU A 104 17.54 19.66 9.35
C LEU A 104 17.70 21.14 8.95
N GLY A 105 18.93 21.68 9.04
CA GLY A 105 19.22 23.07 8.75
C GLY A 105 19.42 23.36 7.26
N ASN A 106 19.84 24.58 6.95
CA ASN A 106 20.08 25.00 5.58
C ASN A 106 21.57 24.99 5.23
N VAL A 107 21.94 24.48 4.06
CA VAL A 107 23.26 24.61 3.46
C VAL A 107 23.15 25.45 2.20
N ALA A 108 23.62 26.69 2.27
CA ALA A 108 23.64 27.63 1.16
C ALA A 108 24.98 27.51 0.38
N VAL A 109 24.92 27.10 -0.87
CA VAL A 109 26.08 27.03 -1.77
C VAL A 109 26.06 28.28 -2.64
N LEU A 110 26.92 29.24 -2.32
CA LEU A 110 26.89 30.55 -3.00
C LEU A 110 27.31 30.43 -4.47
N SER A 111 26.88 31.37 -5.30
CA SER A 111 27.13 31.39 -6.74
C SER A 111 28.59 31.17 -7.10
N GLY A 112 28.86 30.36 -8.12
CA GLY A 112 30.20 30.04 -8.60
C GLY A 112 30.93 28.98 -7.78
N ASN A 113 30.35 28.48 -6.68
CA ASN A 113 30.95 27.44 -5.85
C ASN A 113 30.29 26.08 -6.06
N THR A 114 31.01 25.03 -5.70
CA THR A 114 30.56 23.65 -5.75
C THR A 114 30.71 23.02 -4.37
N LEU A 115 29.64 22.38 -3.91
CA LEU A 115 29.67 21.47 -2.77
C LEU A 115 29.84 20.05 -3.28
N GLN A 116 30.98 19.43 -2.92
CA GLN A 116 31.23 18.00 -3.16
C GLN A 116 30.86 17.21 -1.91
N LEU A 117 30.02 16.16 -2.06
CA LEU A 117 29.60 15.27 -0.97
C LEU A 117 29.90 13.81 -1.27
N GLY A 118 30.40 13.11 -0.24
CA GLY A 118 30.66 11.66 -0.32
C GLY A 118 32.13 11.28 -0.40
N LEU A 119 33.08 12.17 -0.14
CA LEU A 119 34.54 11.91 -0.24
C LEU A 119 35.03 10.70 0.57
N ASN A 120 34.36 10.37 1.66
CA ASN A 120 34.75 9.24 2.53
C ASN A 120 34.06 7.91 2.16
N ASN A 121 33.32 7.85 1.05
CA ASN A 121 32.57 6.69 0.59
C ASN A 121 31.48 6.17 1.57
N VAL A 122 31.12 6.95 2.59
CA VAL A 122 30.08 6.64 3.56
C VAL A 122 28.79 7.30 3.12
N GLY A 123 27.67 6.61 3.33
CA GLY A 123 26.34 7.17 3.07
C GLY A 123 25.98 8.27 4.09
N SER A 124 25.15 9.22 3.66
CA SER A 124 24.56 10.24 4.54
C SER A 124 23.12 10.54 4.15
N THR A 125 22.28 10.85 5.14
CA THR A 125 20.92 11.36 4.95
C THR A 125 20.90 12.82 5.38
N PHE A 126 20.45 13.68 4.48
CA PHE A 126 20.25 15.11 4.73
C PHE A 126 18.77 15.46 4.58
N ALA A 127 18.15 15.81 5.69
CA ALA A 127 16.73 16.16 5.75
C ALA A 127 16.51 17.68 5.77
N GLY A 128 17.59 18.46 5.78
CA GLY A 128 17.59 19.91 5.62
C GLY A 128 17.44 20.35 4.16
N SER A 129 17.84 21.58 3.86
CA SER A 129 17.77 22.14 2.53
C SER A 129 19.14 22.52 1.98
N LEU A 130 19.40 22.19 0.72
CA LEU A 130 20.46 22.79 -0.08
C LEU A 130 19.87 24.00 -0.80
N SER A 131 20.56 25.14 -0.79
CA SER A 131 20.02 26.39 -1.36
C SER A 131 21.08 27.24 -2.04
N ASP A 132 20.62 28.32 -2.65
CA ASP A 132 21.45 29.33 -3.32
C ASP A 132 21.90 28.90 -4.74
N ALA A 133 22.77 29.70 -5.38
CA ALA A 133 23.08 29.62 -6.81
C ALA A 133 24.31 28.75 -7.17
N GLY A 134 24.81 27.97 -6.21
CA GLY A 134 25.96 27.08 -6.42
C GLY A 134 25.56 25.69 -6.95
N ASN A 135 26.57 24.84 -7.07
CA ASN A 135 26.46 23.49 -7.62
C ASN A 135 26.58 22.41 -6.54
N LEU A 136 25.99 21.24 -6.81
CA LEU A 136 26.19 20.03 -6.04
C LEU A 136 26.92 18.98 -6.91
N ASP A 137 27.97 18.37 -6.37
CA ASP A 137 28.63 17.21 -6.97
C ASP A 137 28.65 16.07 -5.96
N LYS A 138 27.85 15.03 -6.24
CA LYS A 138 27.87 13.78 -5.46
C LYS A 138 29.02 12.92 -5.94
N VAL A 139 30.01 12.76 -5.08
CA VAL A 139 31.22 11.96 -5.32
C VAL A 139 31.31 10.76 -4.37
N GLY A 140 32.28 9.88 -4.58
CA GLY A 140 32.48 8.67 -3.76
C GLY A 140 31.35 7.65 -3.90
N THR A 141 31.57 6.44 -3.42
CA THR A 141 30.69 5.26 -3.67
C THR A 141 29.48 5.15 -2.75
N GLY A 142 29.43 5.95 -1.66
CA GLY A 142 28.29 5.94 -0.73
C GLY A 142 27.01 6.58 -1.31
N THR A 143 25.90 6.45 -0.59
CA THR A 143 24.61 7.06 -0.93
C THR A 143 24.47 8.41 -0.23
N LEU A 144 24.12 9.46 -0.96
CA LEU A 144 23.58 10.69 -0.42
C LEU A 144 22.07 10.66 -0.57
N GLN A 145 21.35 10.58 0.54
CA GLN A 145 19.89 10.65 0.55
C GLN A 145 19.41 12.06 0.91
N LEU A 146 18.62 12.67 0.04
CA LEU A 146 17.99 13.97 0.24
C LEU A 146 16.51 13.80 0.52
N THR A 147 16.10 14.00 1.77
CA THR A 147 14.69 13.84 2.19
C THR A 147 13.99 15.19 2.38
N GLY A 148 14.73 16.29 2.42
CA GLY A 148 14.20 17.64 2.51
C GLY A 148 13.94 18.29 1.15
N THR A 149 13.58 19.58 1.17
CA THR A 149 13.38 20.37 -0.05
C THR A 149 14.63 21.20 -0.33
N SER A 150 15.28 20.94 -1.46
CA SER A 150 16.51 21.60 -1.91
C SER A 150 16.28 22.34 -3.21
N THR A 151 16.81 23.58 -3.32
CA THR A 151 16.71 24.40 -4.52
C THR A 151 18.06 25.06 -4.80
N LEU A 152 18.73 24.59 -5.83
CA LEU A 152 20.03 25.09 -6.29
C LEU A 152 19.87 25.86 -7.60
N GLY A 153 20.50 27.04 -7.72
CA GLY A 153 20.54 27.77 -8.95
C GLY A 153 21.55 27.24 -9.97
N GLY A 154 22.49 26.42 -9.54
CA GLY A 154 23.51 25.78 -10.39
C GLY A 154 23.12 24.40 -10.87
N THR A 155 24.12 23.58 -11.17
CA THR A 155 23.98 22.19 -11.62
C THR A 155 24.08 21.22 -10.46
N THR A 156 23.44 20.04 -10.63
CA THR A 156 23.72 18.87 -9.79
C THR A 156 24.38 17.80 -10.65
N GLN A 157 25.51 17.27 -10.19
CA GLN A 157 26.19 16.17 -10.85
C GLN A 157 26.31 14.97 -9.90
N VAL A 158 26.06 13.77 -10.42
CA VAL A 158 26.32 12.50 -9.73
C VAL A 158 27.53 11.85 -10.40
N THR A 159 28.71 12.15 -9.89
CA THR A 159 29.97 11.67 -10.47
C THR A 159 30.23 10.21 -10.08
N ALA A 160 29.85 9.79 -8.86
CA ALA A 160 29.99 8.41 -8.39
C ALA A 160 29.02 8.11 -7.24
N GLY A 161 28.73 6.80 -7.02
CA GLY A 161 27.81 6.33 -5.99
C GLY A 161 26.37 6.72 -6.26
N THR A 162 25.55 6.84 -5.23
CA THR A 162 24.11 7.07 -5.38
C THR A 162 23.69 8.42 -4.83
N LEU A 163 22.94 9.17 -5.62
CA LEU A 163 22.10 10.27 -5.16
C LEU A 163 20.66 9.73 -5.07
N ASP A 164 20.13 9.69 -3.86
CA ASP A 164 18.79 9.19 -3.54
C ASP A 164 17.89 10.37 -3.17
N VAL A 165 16.89 10.67 -4.00
CA VAL A 165 16.02 11.84 -3.82
C VAL A 165 14.64 11.35 -3.39
N ASP A 166 14.36 11.40 -2.09
CA ASP A 166 13.04 11.10 -1.53
C ASP A 166 12.24 12.36 -1.19
N GLY A 167 12.91 13.51 -1.09
CA GLY A 167 12.30 14.83 -0.98
C GLY A 167 12.16 15.52 -2.32
N THR A 168 12.48 16.81 -2.35
CA THR A 168 12.50 17.61 -3.58
C THR A 168 13.88 18.17 -3.84
N LEU A 169 14.40 17.99 -5.06
CA LEU A 169 15.63 18.60 -5.54
C LEU A 169 15.35 19.37 -6.84
N THR A 170 15.51 20.67 -6.81
CA THR A 170 15.48 21.51 -8.02
C THR A 170 16.86 22.06 -8.27
N SER A 171 17.39 21.85 -9.47
CA SER A 171 18.68 22.42 -9.92
C SER A 171 18.45 23.16 -11.23
N ALA A 172 18.56 24.49 -11.22
CA ALA A 172 18.23 25.29 -12.41
C ALA A 172 19.09 24.94 -13.63
N GLY A 173 20.34 24.50 -13.39
CA GLY A 173 21.26 24.04 -14.43
C GLY A 173 21.10 22.58 -14.84
N GLY A 174 20.12 21.85 -14.30
CA GLY A 174 19.88 20.44 -14.57
C GLY A 174 20.63 19.49 -13.65
N LEU A 175 20.29 18.19 -13.74
CA LEU A 175 20.95 17.09 -13.05
C LEU A 175 21.59 16.15 -14.08
N THR A 176 22.86 15.84 -13.89
CA THR A 176 23.61 14.91 -14.74
C THR A 176 24.10 13.71 -13.94
N VAL A 177 23.79 12.50 -14.39
CA VAL A 177 24.32 11.25 -13.84
C VAL A 177 25.48 10.80 -14.73
N GLY A 178 26.70 10.86 -14.21
CA GLY A 178 27.92 10.46 -14.91
C GLY A 178 28.20 8.97 -14.80
N THR A 179 29.27 8.53 -15.47
CA THR A 179 29.76 7.15 -15.42
C THR A 179 30.05 6.72 -13.99
N GLY A 180 29.39 5.64 -13.54
CA GLY A 180 29.50 5.12 -12.16
C GLY A 180 28.63 5.86 -11.13
N GLY A 181 27.90 6.90 -11.55
CA GLY A 181 26.86 7.56 -10.77
C GLY A 181 25.52 6.81 -10.88
N THR A 182 24.70 6.91 -9.84
CA THR A 182 23.34 6.37 -9.79
C THR A 182 22.39 7.44 -9.26
N LEU A 183 21.24 7.61 -9.92
CA LEU A 183 20.10 8.36 -9.42
C LEU A 183 19.00 7.39 -8.99
N SER A 184 18.44 7.58 -7.80
CA SER A 184 17.32 6.82 -7.26
C SER A 184 16.40 7.72 -6.42
N GLY A 185 15.32 7.14 -5.88
CA GLY A 185 14.43 7.78 -4.92
C GLY A 185 12.97 7.70 -5.29
N SER A 186 12.15 8.28 -4.41
CA SER A 186 10.68 8.33 -4.53
C SER A 186 10.14 9.76 -4.56
N GLY A 187 11.03 10.74 -4.65
CA GLY A 187 10.71 12.16 -4.60
C GLY A 187 10.69 12.85 -5.96
N VAL A 188 10.99 14.16 -5.95
CA VAL A 188 10.90 15.02 -7.13
C VAL A 188 12.25 15.63 -7.47
N VAL A 189 12.75 15.38 -8.67
CA VAL A 189 13.85 16.11 -9.30
C VAL A 189 13.24 17.15 -10.27
N GLY A 190 13.00 18.36 -9.79
CA GLY A 190 12.31 19.43 -10.54
C GLY A 190 13.14 20.08 -11.66
N ALA A 191 14.09 19.36 -12.24
CA ALA A 191 15.04 19.82 -13.25
C ALA A 191 15.16 18.81 -14.39
N PRO A 192 15.64 19.21 -15.58
CA PRO A 192 16.04 18.26 -16.61
C PRO A 192 17.10 17.28 -16.08
N VAL A 193 16.93 15.99 -16.38
CA VAL A 193 17.84 14.90 -15.98
C VAL A 193 18.48 14.28 -17.22
N THR A 194 19.80 14.19 -17.20
CA THR A 194 20.58 13.48 -18.23
C THR A 194 21.35 12.35 -17.59
N VAL A 195 21.10 11.13 -18.03
CA VAL A 195 21.87 9.95 -17.63
C VAL A 195 22.86 9.63 -18.76
N ASN A 196 24.13 9.92 -18.53
CA ASN A 196 25.20 9.73 -19.52
C ASN A 196 25.59 8.26 -19.65
N ASP A 197 26.47 7.97 -20.58
CA ASP A 197 27.07 6.65 -20.77
C ASP A 197 27.72 6.15 -19.47
N GLY A 198 27.33 4.93 -19.05
CA GLY A 198 27.76 4.32 -17.81
C GLY A 198 27.12 4.89 -16.54
N GLY A 199 26.20 5.87 -16.67
CA GLY A 199 25.31 6.32 -15.61
C GLY A 199 24.12 5.38 -15.43
N ARG A 200 23.54 5.40 -14.22
CA ARG A 200 22.48 4.48 -13.83
C ARG A 200 21.29 5.21 -13.23
N LEU A 201 20.09 4.84 -13.63
CA LEU A 201 18.82 5.24 -13.05
C LEU A 201 18.15 4.02 -12.40
N VAL A 202 17.74 4.12 -11.14
CA VAL A 202 17.04 3.05 -10.43
C VAL A 202 15.64 3.51 -10.09
N VAL A 203 14.64 2.71 -10.46
CA VAL A 203 13.22 2.97 -10.21
C VAL A 203 12.55 1.72 -9.65
N THR A 204 11.54 1.92 -8.77
CA THR A 204 10.94 0.81 -8.02
C THR A 204 9.42 0.95 -7.98
N SER A 205 8.69 -0.13 -8.20
CA SER A 205 7.23 -0.16 -8.02
C SER A 205 6.85 0.25 -6.60
N GLY A 206 5.88 1.18 -6.52
CA GLY A 206 5.44 1.76 -5.25
C GLY A 206 6.29 2.94 -4.76
N ALA A 207 7.38 3.31 -5.48
CA ALA A 207 8.23 4.46 -5.19
C ALA A 207 8.38 5.30 -6.47
N LEU A 208 7.50 6.27 -6.67
CA LEU A 208 7.46 7.09 -7.88
C LEU A 208 8.56 8.16 -7.85
N LEU A 209 9.56 8.05 -8.72
CA LEU A 209 10.50 9.13 -8.99
C LEU A 209 9.90 10.07 -10.05
N THR A 210 9.84 11.36 -9.75
CA THR A 210 9.38 12.38 -10.69
C THR A 210 10.55 13.25 -11.16
N THR A 211 10.67 13.51 -12.46
CA THR A 211 11.73 14.35 -13.02
C THR A 211 11.15 15.45 -13.93
N GLY A 212 11.95 16.45 -14.28
CA GLY A 212 11.71 17.26 -15.46
C GLY A 212 11.93 16.44 -16.74
N SER A 213 12.26 17.09 -17.86
CA SER A 213 12.66 16.35 -19.09
C SER A 213 13.77 15.36 -18.78
N MET A 214 13.78 14.21 -19.45
CA MET A 214 14.77 13.17 -19.22
C MET A 214 15.43 12.70 -20.53
N SER A 215 16.73 12.45 -20.46
CA SER A 215 17.50 11.85 -21.55
C SER A 215 18.38 10.73 -21.02
N LEU A 216 18.23 9.54 -21.62
CA LEU A 216 19.13 8.40 -21.41
C LEU A 216 20.09 8.32 -22.60
N ALA A 217 21.39 8.18 -22.33
CA ALA A 217 22.42 7.98 -23.34
C ALA A 217 22.49 6.48 -23.79
N PRO A 218 23.12 6.17 -24.94
CA PRO A 218 23.17 4.79 -25.50
C PRO A 218 23.72 3.71 -24.57
N ASN A 219 24.64 4.05 -23.66
CA ASN A 219 25.19 3.12 -22.68
C ASN A 219 24.74 3.45 -21.25
N ALA A 220 23.65 4.21 -21.08
CA ALA A 220 22.99 4.40 -19.80
C ALA A 220 22.22 3.14 -19.37
N THR A 221 22.04 2.95 -18.08
CA THR A 221 21.28 1.82 -17.55
C THR A 221 20.06 2.29 -16.78
N LEU A 222 18.89 1.74 -17.12
CA LEU A 222 17.66 1.85 -16.35
C LEU A 222 17.39 0.54 -15.63
N ASP A 223 17.48 0.52 -14.31
CA ASP A 223 17.15 -0.64 -13.49
C ASP A 223 15.77 -0.45 -12.89
N ALA A 224 14.85 -1.29 -13.28
CA ALA A 224 13.46 -1.27 -12.84
C ALA A 224 13.17 -2.47 -11.94
N PHE A 225 12.78 -2.17 -10.71
CA PHE A 225 12.25 -3.16 -9.76
C PHE A 225 10.74 -3.19 -9.91
N LEU A 226 10.22 -4.17 -10.64
CA LEU A 226 8.81 -4.28 -10.98
C LEU A 226 8.16 -5.43 -10.21
N GLY A 227 6.96 -5.15 -9.71
CA GLY A 227 6.10 -6.14 -9.06
C GLY A 227 4.79 -6.32 -9.84
N VAL A 228 3.66 -6.04 -9.18
CA VAL A 228 2.34 -6.00 -9.84
C VAL A 228 2.23 -4.80 -10.79
N PRO A 229 1.37 -4.84 -11.83
CA PRO A 229 1.07 -3.68 -12.65
C PRO A 229 0.58 -2.49 -11.84
N SER A 230 0.70 -1.29 -12.40
CA SER A 230 0.30 -0.03 -11.75
C SER A 230 -0.32 0.93 -12.76
N GLN A 231 -1.23 1.80 -12.29
CA GLN A 231 -1.82 2.89 -13.08
C GLN A 231 -0.85 4.05 -13.34
N THR A 232 0.21 4.12 -12.56
CA THR A 232 1.29 5.09 -12.75
C THR A 232 2.59 4.37 -13.08
N GLY A 233 3.42 4.98 -13.89
CA GLY A 233 4.79 4.52 -14.09
C GLY A 233 5.57 4.52 -12.79
N VAL A 234 6.67 3.82 -12.77
CA VAL A 234 7.66 3.89 -11.69
C VAL A 234 8.54 5.13 -11.82
N LEU A 235 8.46 5.78 -12.98
CA LEU A 235 9.10 7.06 -13.32
C LEU A 235 8.08 7.99 -13.98
N ALA A 236 7.98 9.23 -13.50
CA ALA A 236 7.21 10.29 -14.15
C ALA A 236 8.16 11.36 -14.70
N VAL A 237 8.06 11.65 -16.00
CA VAL A 237 8.86 12.66 -16.70
C VAL A 237 7.94 13.83 -17.08
N ASN A 238 8.06 14.93 -16.33
CA ASN A 238 7.31 16.16 -16.61
C ASN A 238 8.01 16.98 -17.70
N GLY A 239 7.98 16.48 -18.93
CA GLY A 239 8.63 17.09 -20.08
C GLY A 239 8.96 16.07 -21.15
N ASP A 240 9.91 16.40 -22.01
CA ASP A 240 10.38 15.56 -23.10
C ASP A 240 11.17 14.35 -22.58
N LEU A 241 11.01 13.21 -23.24
CA LEU A 241 11.69 11.97 -22.91
C LEU A 241 12.51 11.47 -24.10
N THR A 242 13.82 11.30 -23.91
CA THR A 242 14.67 10.57 -24.88
C THR A 242 15.03 9.22 -24.27
N LEU A 243 14.54 8.16 -24.93
CA LEU A 243 14.83 6.76 -24.58
C LEU A 243 16.01 6.24 -25.38
N ASP A 244 16.98 5.71 -24.68
CA ASP A 244 18.12 4.98 -25.19
C ASP A 244 18.69 4.08 -24.07
N GLY A 245 19.77 3.36 -24.29
CA GLY A 245 20.46 2.59 -23.25
C GLY A 245 19.90 1.18 -23.03
N THR A 246 19.98 0.69 -21.81
CA THR A 246 19.63 -0.68 -21.45
C THR A 246 18.70 -0.73 -20.23
N LEU A 247 17.61 -1.48 -20.36
CA LEU A 247 16.64 -1.77 -19.28
C LEU A 247 16.99 -3.11 -18.64
N ASN A 248 17.21 -3.10 -17.35
CA ASN A 248 17.25 -4.30 -16.50
C ASN A 248 15.99 -4.37 -15.66
N ILE A 249 15.43 -5.56 -15.49
CA ILE A 249 14.23 -5.78 -14.68
C ILE A 249 14.53 -6.77 -13.57
N THR A 250 14.14 -6.41 -12.36
CA THR A 250 14.12 -7.29 -11.19
C THR A 250 12.70 -7.48 -10.73
N ASP A 251 12.24 -8.72 -10.61
CA ASP A 251 10.93 -9.06 -10.05
C ASP A 251 10.95 -8.92 -8.52
N ILE A 252 10.07 -8.07 -7.99
CA ILE A 252 9.84 -7.91 -6.54
C ILE A 252 8.52 -8.51 -6.07
N GLY A 253 7.90 -9.36 -6.90
CA GLY A 253 6.69 -10.12 -6.65
C GLY A 253 5.51 -9.71 -7.53
N GLY A 254 4.96 -10.67 -8.28
CA GLY A 254 3.79 -10.47 -9.13
C GLY A 254 4.07 -10.16 -10.60
N PHE A 255 5.35 -10.14 -11.01
CA PHE A 255 5.74 -9.93 -12.41
C PHE A 255 5.45 -11.19 -13.23
N GLY A 256 4.70 -11.05 -14.32
CA GLY A 256 4.28 -12.18 -15.20
C GLY A 256 3.60 -11.66 -16.46
N THR A 257 2.80 -12.49 -17.16
CA THR A 257 2.09 -12.03 -18.36
C THR A 257 1.25 -10.80 -18.09
N GLY A 258 1.38 -9.77 -18.93
CA GLY A 258 0.65 -8.51 -18.79
C GLY A 258 1.45 -7.29 -19.19
N VAL A 259 0.88 -6.13 -18.94
CA VAL A 259 1.43 -4.81 -19.24
C VAL A 259 1.82 -4.11 -17.94
N TYR A 260 3.03 -3.60 -17.89
CA TYR A 260 3.60 -2.88 -16.74
C TYR A 260 3.97 -1.48 -17.16
N ARG A 261 3.38 -0.48 -16.55
CA ARG A 261 3.68 0.92 -16.80
C ARG A 261 5.05 1.27 -16.23
N LEU A 262 6.01 1.55 -17.11
CA LEU A 262 7.38 1.85 -16.71
C LEU A 262 7.56 3.36 -16.54
N ILE A 263 7.21 4.16 -17.55
CA ILE A 263 7.41 5.60 -17.57
C ILE A 263 6.14 6.30 -18.03
N ASP A 264 5.74 7.33 -17.31
CA ASP A 264 4.80 8.35 -17.77
C ASP A 264 5.58 9.59 -18.21
N TYR A 265 5.19 10.22 -19.34
CA TYR A 265 5.81 11.46 -19.79
C TYR A 265 4.76 12.45 -20.31
N THR A 266 5.06 13.75 -20.27
CA THR A 266 4.09 14.77 -20.68
C THR A 266 4.47 15.51 -21.95
N GLY A 267 5.75 15.48 -22.35
CA GLY A 267 6.28 16.12 -23.54
C GLY A 267 6.39 15.20 -24.74
N ALA A 268 7.37 15.46 -25.62
CA ALA A 268 7.65 14.65 -26.78
C ALA A 268 8.50 13.41 -26.41
N LEU A 269 8.23 12.28 -27.09
CA LEU A 269 9.06 11.09 -27.00
C LEU A 269 10.02 11.04 -28.18
N THR A 270 11.32 10.95 -27.88
CA THR A 270 12.35 10.52 -28.85
C THR A 270 12.77 9.11 -28.48
N ASN A 271 12.37 8.12 -29.28
CA ASN A 271 12.66 6.72 -29.02
C ASN A 271 13.81 6.24 -29.92
N ASN A 272 15.02 6.17 -29.35
CA ASN A 272 16.21 5.63 -30.02
C ASN A 272 16.38 4.12 -29.82
N GLY A 273 15.52 3.53 -28.97
CA GLY A 273 15.52 2.10 -28.65
C GLY A 273 16.18 1.80 -27.29
N LEU A 274 15.37 1.55 -26.28
CA LEU A 274 15.84 1.05 -24.98
C LEU A 274 16.04 -0.47 -25.09
N GLY A 275 17.30 -0.93 -25.05
CA GLY A 275 17.63 -2.35 -25.17
C GLY A 275 17.21 -3.14 -23.94
N ILE A 276 16.94 -4.43 -24.09
CA ILE A 276 16.65 -5.32 -22.95
C ILE A 276 17.96 -5.95 -22.46
N GLY A 277 18.26 -5.73 -21.20
CA GLY A 277 19.43 -6.27 -20.50
C GLY A 277 19.10 -7.51 -19.66
N THR A 278 19.35 -7.44 -18.34
CA THR A 278 19.05 -8.55 -17.42
C THR A 278 17.57 -8.62 -17.09
N LEU A 279 17.02 -9.85 -17.04
CA LEU A 279 15.64 -10.14 -16.74
C LEU A 279 15.54 -11.13 -15.56
N PRO A 280 14.39 -11.23 -14.88
CA PRO A 280 14.11 -12.29 -13.93
C PRO A 280 14.32 -13.66 -14.60
N GLY A 281 14.93 -14.63 -13.88
CA GLY A 281 15.37 -15.90 -14.46
C GLY A 281 14.29 -16.81 -15.07
N SER A 282 13.02 -16.42 -14.94
CA SER A 282 11.86 -17.12 -15.56
C SER A 282 11.45 -16.53 -16.91
N ILE A 283 12.06 -15.43 -17.37
CA ILE A 283 11.65 -14.68 -18.56
C ILE A 283 12.78 -14.62 -19.58
N ASP A 284 12.50 -15.09 -20.78
CA ASP A 284 13.39 -14.95 -21.94
C ASP A 284 13.22 -13.54 -22.55
N PRO A 285 14.29 -12.89 -23.05
CA PRO A 285 14.20 -11.58 -23.71
C PRO A 285 13.17 -11.51 -24.85
N THR A 286 12.91 -12.62 -25.53
CA THR A 286 11.90 -12.68 -26.61
C THR A 286 10.45 -12.60 -26.12
N GLN A 287 10.23 -12.76 -24.82
CA GLN A 287 8.93 -12.68 -24.16
C GLN A 287 8.60 -11.28 -23.63
N LEU A 288 9.54 -10.33 -23.79
CA LEU A 288 9.39 -8.98 -23.31
C LEU A 288 9.51 -8.00 -24.47
N THR A 289 8.53 -7.09 -24.56
CA THR A 289 8.49 -6.04 -25.56
C THR A 289 8.26 -4.70 -24.90
N LEU A 290 9.01 -3.67 -25.32
CA LEU A 290 8.73 -2.30 -24.94
C LEU A 290 7.62 -1.74 -25.83
N GLN A 291 6.61 -1.16 -25.22
CA GLN A 291 5.45 -0.61 -25.90
C GLN A 291 5.36 0.89 -25.65
N THR A 292 5.18 1.65 -26.73
CA THR A 292 5.02 3.12 -26.72
C THR A 292 3.79 3.58 -27.52
N ALA A 293 2.93 2.65 -27.92
CA ALA A 293 1.72 2.92 -28.70
C ALA A 293 0.56 3.48 -27.85
N LEU A 294 0.63 3.35 -26.52
CA LEU A 294 -0.23 4.09 -25.59
C LEU A 294 0.35 5.48 -25.38
N ALA A 295 -0.47 6.51 -25.64
CA ALA A 295 -0.01 7.90 -25.59
C ALA A 295 0.56 8.26 -24.19
N GLN A 296 1.70 8.96 -24.20
CA GLN A 296 2.39 9.44 -23.00
C GLN A 296 2.85 8.33 -22.03
N GLN A 297 3.03 7.10 -22.53
CA GLN A 297 3.45 5.95 -21.74
C GLN A 297 4.59 5.20 -22.42
N VAL A 298 5.49 4.66 -21.61
CA VAL A 298 6.39 3.59 -21.99
C VAL A 298 6.06 2.41 -21.10
N ASN A 299 5.66 1.29 -21.71
CA ASN A 299 5.24 0.10 -21.00
C ASN A 299 6.17 -1.07 -21.31
N VAL A 300 6.28 -1.99 -20.36
CA VAL A 300 6.84 -3.31 -20.53
C VAL A 300 5.70 -4.29 -20.72
N VAL A 301 5.66 -5.00 -21.83
CA VAL A 301 4.69 -6.06 -22.10
C VAL A 301 5.38 -7.40 -22.00
N VAL A 302 4.87 -8.27 -21.15
CA VAL A 302 5.37 -9.64 -20.93
C VAL A 302 4.37 -10.62 -21.53
N ALA A 303 4.84 -11.45 -22.48
CA ALA A 303 4.08 -12.53 -23.08
C ALA A 303 4.80 -13.86 -22.82
N LEU A 304 4.39 -14.60 -21.81
CA LEU A 304 5.00 -15.90 -21.48
C LEU A 304 4.72 -16.94 -22.58
N PRO A 305 5.50 -18.04 -22.67
CA PRO A 305 5.34 -19.04 -23.72
C PRO A 305 3.90 -19.57 -23.80
N GLY A 306 3.34 -19.55 -25.01
CA GLY A 306 1.95 -19.96 -25.27
C GLY A 306 0.92 -18.87 -25.00
N SER A 307 1.33 -17.68 -24.54
CA SER A 307 0.46 -16.50 -24.40
C SER A 307 0.81 -15.51 -25.51
N ASN A 308 -0.14 -15.21 -26.39
CA ASN A 308 -0.07 -14.05 -27.25
C ASN A 308 -0.80 -12.91 -26.56
N VAL A 309 -0.36 -11.66 -26.70
CA VAL A 309 -0.99 -10.48 -26.08
C VAL A 309 -1.55 -9.61 -27.20
N GLN A 310 -2.84 -9.33 -27.13
CA GLN A 310 -3.52 -8.42 -28.04
C GLN A 310 -4.20 -7.29 -27.25
N PHE A 311 -4.18 -6.10 -27.84
CA PHE A 311 -4.78 -4.92 -27.22
C PHE A 311 -6.10 -4.60 -27.89
N TRP A 312 -7.10 -4.27 -27.09
CA TRP A 312 -8.38 -3.79 -27.57
C TRP A 312 -8.23 -2.40 -28.19
N ASP A 313 -8.77 -2.22 -29.40
CA ASP A 313 -8.62 -0.99 -30.20
C ASP A 313 -9.97 -0.37 -30.57
N GLY A 314 -11.01 -0.67 -29.79
CA GLY A 314 -12.34 -0.08 -29.92
C GLY A 314 -13.01 -0.39 -31.25
N THR A 315 -13.27 0.66 -32.04
CA THR A 315 -13.85 0.55 -33.38
C THR A 315 -12.80 0.62 -34.50
N GLN A 316 -11.50 0.72 -34.15
CA GLN A 316 -10.43 0.77 -35.15
C GLN A 316 -10.19 -0.62 -35.71
N THR A 317 -10.32 -0.74 -37.05
CA THR A 317 -10.09 -1.99 -37.78
C THR A 317 -8.83 -1.95 -38.66
N LEU A 318 -8.16 -0.81 -38.68
CA LEU A 318 -6.92 -0.56 -39.38
C LEU A 318 -5.88 -0.01 -38.41
N ALA A 319 -4.67 -0.52 -38.54
CA ALA A 319 -3.55 -0.06 -37.72
C ALA A 319 -3.26 1.43 -37.95
N ASN A 320 -3.08 2.17 -36.88
CA ASN A 320 -2.77 3.60 -36.88
C ASN A 320 -1.53 3.97 -36.06
N GLY A 321 -0.82 2.97 -35.51
CA GLY A 321 0.35 3.15 -34.64
C GLY A 321 0.02 3.49 -33.20
N SER A 322 -1.27 3.40 -32.82
CA SER A 322 -1.76 3.68 -31.47
C SER A 322 -2.60 2.52 -30.93
N ILE A 323 -2.79 2.50 -29.63
CA ILE A 323 -3.77 1.67 -28.94
C ILE A 323 -4.80 2.64 -28.36
N ASP A 324 -5.95 2.74 -29.04
CA ASP A 324 -6.93 3.77 -28.72
C ASP A 324 -7.91 3.34 -27.63
N GLY A 325 -8.23 2.03 -27.57
CA GLY A 325 -9.27 1.51 -26.67
C GLY A 325 -10.66 1.95 -27.11
N GLY A 326 -11.57 2.14 -26.15
CA GLY A 326 -12.92 2.65 -26.39
C GLY A 326 -14.00 1.57 -26.46
N ALA A 327 -15.23 2.02 -26.75
CA ALA A 327 -16.36 1.12 -26.99
C ALA A 327 -16.25 0.41 -28.34
N GLY A 328 -16.88 -0.76 -28.47
CA GLY A 328 -16.88 -1.51 -29.72
C GLY A 328 -17.50 -2.89 -29.56
N VAL A 329 -17.41 -3.70 -30.64
CA VAL A 329 -17.91 -5.08 -30.62
C VAL A 329 -16.74 -6.06 -30.80
N TRP A 330 -16.59 -6.93 -29.80
CA TRP A 330 -15.67 -8.07 -29.85
C TRP A 330 -16.38 -9.28 -30.42
N SER A 331 -16.12 -9.59 -31.68
CA SER A 331 -16.71 -10.75 -32.37
C SER A 331 -15.67 -11.52 -33.18
N ALA A 332 -15.97 -12.76 -33.53
CA ALA A 332 -15.13 -13.53 -34.43
C ALA A 332 -15.03 -12.83 -35.80
N GLY A 333 -13.80 -12.58 -36.25
CA GLY A 333 -13.53 -11.90 -37.54
C GLY A 333 -13.57 -10.36 -37.47
N SER A 334 -13.83 -9.75 -36.32
CA SER A 334 -13.60 -8.31 -36.14
C SER A 334 -12.10 -8.05 -36.02
N THR A 335 -11.56 -7.17 -36.87
CA THR A 335 -10.12 -6.85 -36.87
C THR A 335 -9.78 -5.64 -36.01
N ASN A 336 -10.40 -5.52 -34.88
CA ASN A 336 -10.21 -4.42 -33.91
C ASN A 336 -9.39 -4.82 -32.67
N TRP A 337 -8.55 -5.82 -32.84
CA TRP A 337 -7.50 -6.16 -31.94
C TRP A 337 -6.15 -5.79 -32.51
N THR A 338 -5.36 -4.99 -31.83
CA THR A 338 -4.09 -4.50 -32.35
C THR A 338 -2.90 -5.17 -31.67
N SER A 339 -1.76 -5.18 -32.34
CA SER A 339 -0.47 -5.64 -31.82
C SER A 339 0.06 -4.71 -30.73
N ILE A 340 1.09 -5.16 -30.02
CA ILE A 340 1.73 -4.40 -28.91
C ILE A 340 2.18 -3.01 -29.37
N ASP A 341 2.60 -2.87 -30.62
CA ASP A 341 3.09 -1.62 -31.21
C ASP A 341 2.03 -0.79 -31.93
N GLY A 342 0.78 -1.26 -31.98
CA GLY A 342 -0.31 -0.59 -32.70
C GLY A 342 -0.20 -0.66 -34.24
N LEU A 343 0.77 -1.41 -34.80
CA LEU A 343 1.08 -1.42 -36.24
C LEU A 343 0.37 -2.52 -37.02
N SER A 344 -0.37 -3.39 -36.34
CA SER A 344 -1.09 -4.48 -37.00
C SER A 344 -2.40 -4.78 -36.28
N ASN A 345 -3.53 -4.58 -36.98
CA ASN A 345 -4.84 -4.99 -36.47
C ASN A 345 -5.24 -6.35 -37.05
N SER A 346 -5.81 -7.20 -36.24
CA SER A 346 -6.23 -8.56 -36.57
C SER A 346 -7.53 -8.93 -35.91
N ASP A 347 -8.08 -10.07 -36.26
CA ASP A 347 -9.11 -10.75 -35.48
C ASP A 347 -8.56 -11.29 -34.17
N TRP A 348 -9.45 -11.62 -33.23
CA TRP A 348 -9.10 -12.20 -31.97
C TRP A 348 -8.48 -13.59 -32.09
N GLN A 349 -7.35 -13.82 -31.42
CA GLN A 349 -6.56 -15.05 -31.53
C GLN A 349 -6.63 -15.95 -30.31
N ASN A 350 -7.69 -15.86 -29.49
CA ASN A 350 -7.81 -16.57 -28.20
C ASN A 350 -6.61 -16.32 -27.28
N SER A 351 -6.24 -15.08 -27.15
CA SER A 351 -5.00 -14.59 -26.56
C SER A 351 -5.19 -14.09 -25.12
N PHE A 352 -4.20 -13.38 -24.62
CA PHE A 352 -4.31 -12.53 -23.43
C PHE A 352 -4.81 -11.14 -23.87
N ALA A 353 -6.01 -10.77 -23.43
CA ALA A 353 -6.68 -9.54 -23.81
C ALA A 353 -6.25 -8.37 -22.93
N VAL A 354 -5.82 -7.26 -23.49
CA VAL A 354 -5.50 -6.04 -22.74
C VAL A 354 -6.48 -4.93 -23.10
N PHE A 355 -7.18 -4.42 -22.09
CA PHE A 355 -8.08 -3.27 -22.20
C PHE A 355 -7.38 -2.05 -21.62
N ALA A 356 -6.81 -1.23 -22.50
CA ALA A 356 -6.04 -0.03 -22.20
C ALA A 356 -6.54 1.17 -23.01
N GLY A 357 -5.92 2.34 -22.87
CA GLY A 357 -6.35 3.55 -23.56
C GLY A 357 -7.67 4.11 -23.01
N THR A 358 -8.55 4.57 -23.89
CA THR A 358 -9.87 5.07 -23.50
C THR A 358 -10.77 3.91 -23.09
N ALA A 359 -11.39 3.97 -21.93
CA ALA A 359 -12.34 2.93 -21.52
C ALA A 359 -13.68 3.04 -22.27
N GLY A 360 -14.43 1.92 -22.29
CA GLY A 360 -15.74 1.89 -22.94
C GLY A 360 -16.47 0.57 -22.73
N ASN A 361 -17.67 0.51 -23.26
CA ASN A 361 -18.45 -0.74 -23.28
C ASN A 361 -18.04 -1.58 -24.50
N VAL A 362 -17.56 -2.80 -24.24
CA VAL A 362 -17.15 -3.79 -25.24
C VAL A 362 -18.22 -4.87 -25.31
N GLY A 363 -18.99 -4.83 -26.38
CA GLY A 363 -20.04 -5.83 -26.64
C GLY A 363 -19.44 -7.14 -27.14
N VAL A 364 -19.45 -8.18 -26.33
CA VAL A 364 -18.98 -9.52 -26.71
C VAL A 364 -20.07 -10.22 -27.52
N GLN A 365 -19.75 -10.69 -28.71
CA GLN A 365 -20.65 -11.44 -29.59
C GLN A 365 -20.12 -12.83 -29.87
N GLY A 366 -20.93 -13.86 -29.58
CA GLY A 366 -20.51 -15.24 -29.66
C GLY A 366 -19.50 -15.60 -28.55
N THR A 367 -18.99 -16.84 -28.56
CA THR A 367 -18.02 -17.28 -27.58
C THR A 367 -16.61 -16.89 -27.98
N GLN A 368 -15.92 -16.20 -27.09
CA GLN A 368 -14.52 -15.81 -27.27
C GLN A 368 -13.65 -16.56 -26.26
N GLY A 369 -12.68 -17.35 -26.75
CA GLY A 369 -11.68 -18.01 -25.90
C GLY A 369 -10.70 -17.00 -25.33
N ILE A 370 -10.32 -17.14 -24.07
CA ILE A 370 -9.36 -16.26 -23.42
C ILE A 370 -8.31 -17.08 -22.64
N THR A 371 -7.05 -16.66 -22.71
CA THR A 371 -5.99 -17.14 -21.83
C THR A 371 -5.81 -16.23 -20.60
N GLY A 372 -6.30 -15.00 -20.70
CA GLY A 372 -6.34 -14.02 -19.61
C GLY A 372 -6.87 -12.68 -20.10
N ILE A 373 -7.09 -11.79 -19.13
CA ILE A 373 -7.52 -10.40 -19.34
C ILE A 373 -6.69 -9.49 -18.43
N GLN A 374 -6.34 -8.31 -18.94
CA GLN A 374 -5.89 -7.20 -18.09
C GLN A 374 -6.76 -5.97 -18.36
N PHE A 375 -7.36 -5.43 -17.30
CA PHE A 375 -7.96 -4.11 -17.30
C PHE A 375 -6.88 -3.12 -16.82
N ALA A 376 -6.29 -2.41 -17.78
CA ALA A 376 -5.24 -1.42 -17.55
C ALA A 376 -5.78 0.02 -17.56
N SER A 377 -7.06 0.22 -17.87
CA SER A 377 -7.76 1.51 -17.76
C SER A 377 -9.09 1.33 -17.03
N ASP A 378 -9.43 2.31 -16.19
CA ASP A 378 -10.63 2.27 -15.37
C ASP A 378 -11.92 2.42 -16.17
N GLY A 379 -12.94 1.63 -15.85
CA GLY A 379 -14.31 1.76 -16.38
C GLY A 379 -14.60 0.95 -17.63
N TYR A 380 -13.81 -0.03 -18.01
CA TYR A 380 -14.19 -1.00 -19.05
C TYR A 380 -15.30 -1.94 -18.58
N VAL A 381 -16.28 -2.16 -19.47
CA VAL A 381 -17.37 -3.11 -19.25
C VAL A 381 -17.44 -4.07 -20.45
N LEU A 382 -17.31 -5.36 -20.20
CA LEU A 382 -17.56 -6.41 -21.19
C LEU A 382 -19.02 -6.86 -21.06
N SER A 383 -19.87 -6.58 -22.05
CA SER A 383 -21.31 -6.87 -22.02
C SER A 383 -21.75 -7.80 -23.14
N ASP A 384 -22.90 -8.46 -23.00
CA ASP A 384 -23.47 -9.29 -24.07
C ASP A 384 -23.99 -8.42 -25.24
N ALA A 385 -23.51 -8.69 -26.44
CA ALA A 385 -23.97 -8.07 -27.69
C ALA A 385 -24.63 -9.07 -28.67
N GLY A 386 -24.98 -10.24 -28.20
CA GLY A 386 -25.66 -11.29 -28.94
C GLY A 386 -25.06 -12.67 -28.72
N ALA A 387 -25.60 -13.41 -27.75
CA ALA A 387 -25.11 -14.69 -27.26
C ALA A 387 -23.59 -14.64 -26.93
N GLY A 388 -23.16 -13.53 -26.32
CA GLY A 388 -21.79 -13.32 -25.90
C GLY A 388 -21.40 -14.22 -24.74
N ALA A 389 -20.21 -14.80 -24.83
CA ALA A 389 -19.62 -15.57 -23.73
C ALA A 389 -18.09 -15.51 -23.82
N LEU A 390 -17.43 -15.63 -22.67
CA LEU A 390 -16.01 -15.89 -22.57
C LEU A 390 -15.77 -17.36 -22.20
N SER A 391 -14.75 -17.99 -22.78
CA SER A 391 -14.37 -19.36 -22.44
C SER A 391 -12.95 -19.40 -21.87
N THR A 392 -12.81 -20.09 -20.72
CA THR A 392 -11.51 -20.30 -20.06
C THR A 392 -10.86 -21.56 -20.64
N ASP A 393 -10.07 -21.39 -21.72
CA ASP A 393 -9.45 -22.50 -22.44
C ASP A 393 -8.16 -23.01 -21.76
N ALA A 394 -7.51 -22.18 -20.97
CA ALA A 394 -6.31 -22.54 -20.20
C ALA A 394 -6.68 -23.16 -18.85
N ALA A 395 -5.78 -23.98 -18.28
CA ALA A 395 -5.95 -24.52 -16.92
C ALA A 395 -6.14 -23.42 -15.87
N THR A 396 -5.49 -22.26 -16.08
CA THR A 396 -5.68 -21.04 -15.30
C THR A 396 -5.83 -19.87 -16.25
N THR A 397 -6.93 -19.12 -16.09
CA THR A 397 -7.20 -17.88 -16.80
C THR A 397 -6.96 -16.71 -15.85
N ILE A 398 -5.97 -15.90 -16.14
CA ILE A 398 -5.56 -14.78 -15.30
C ILE A 398 -6.41 -13.54 -15.63
N ILE A 399 -7.03 -12.93 -14.63
CA ILE A 399 -7.66 -11.62 -14.73
C ILE A 399 -6.86 -10.64 -13.88
N ARG A 400 -6.09 -9.81 -14.54
CA ARG A 400 -5.41 -8.68 -13.91
C ARG A 400 -6.31 -7.46 -13.91
N VAL A 401 -6.38 -6.78 -12.79
CA VAL A 401 -7.05 -5.47 -12.70
C VAL A 401 -6.08 -4.55 -11.98
N ASP A 402 -5.58 -3.58 -12.71
CA ASP A 402 -4.53 -2.69 -12.21
C ASP A 402 -5.01 -1.89 -10.99
N PRO A 403 -4.12 -1.49 -10.06
CA PRO A 403 -4.48 -0.70 -8.90
C PRO A 403 -5.29 0.55 -9.26
N GLY A 404 -6.42 0.76 -8.58
CA GLY A 404 -7.33 1.89 -8.85
C GLY A 404 -8.24 1.72 -10.06
N VAL A 405 -8.17 0.59 -10.76
CA VAL A 405 -9.04 0.23 -11.89
C VAL A 405 -10.22 -0.60 -11.42
N THR A 406 -11.38 -0.37 -12.01
CA THR A 406 -12.54 -1.25 -11.97
C THR A 406 -12.81 -1.79 -13.38
N GLY A 407 -12.73 -3.10 -13.54
CA GLY A 407 -13.10 -3.82 -14.75
C GLY A 407 -14.37 -4.64 -14.49
N THR A 408 -15.36 -4.54 -15.38
CA THR A 408 -16.62 -5.27 -15.25
C THR A 408 -16.75 -6.32 -16.35
N ILE A 409 -17.10 -7.53 -15.98
CA ILE A 409 -17.46 -8.61 -16.89
C ILE A 409 -18.93 -8.95 -16.66
N ASP A 410 -19.78 -8.41 -17.54
CA ASP A 410 -21.23 -8.60 -17.58
C ASP A 410 -21.62 -9.53 -18.74
N VAL A 411 -20.83 -10.57 -18.95
CA VAL A 411 -21.04 -11.63 -19.93
C VAL A 411 -20.63 -12.96 -19.32
N THR A 412 -21.36 -14.02 -19.61
CA THR A 412 -21.12 -15.35 -19.05
C THR A 412 -19.70 -15.85 -19.32
N ILE A 413 -19.01 -16.29 -18.29
CA ILE A 413 -17.74 -17.00 -18.37
C ILE A 413 -18.01 -18.50 -18.22
N GLY A 414 -17.59 -19.28 -19.21
CA GLY A 414 -17.67 -20.75 -19.22
C GLY A 414 -16.28 -21.39 -19.25
N GLY A 415 -16.24 -22.74 -19.34
CA GLY A 415 -15.02 -23.52 -19.46
C GLY A 415 -14.63 -24.27 -18.18
N THR A 416 -13.45 -24.86 -18.18
CA THR A 416 -12.97 -25.72 -17.09
C THR A 416 -11.79 -25.14 -16.32
N GLY A 417 -11.22 -24.02 -16.79
CA GLY A 417 -10.08 -23.37 -16.16
C GLY A 417 -10.43 -22.66 -14.84
N THR A 418 -9.44 -22.52 -13.99
CA THR A 418 -9.53 -21.67 -12.79
C THR A 418 -9.46 -20.21 -13.19
N LEU A 419 -10.38 -19.38 -12.71
CA LEU A 419 -10.34 -17.93 -12.86
C LEU A 419 -9.48 -17.34 -11.73
N GLN A 420 -8.32 -16.77 -12.06
CA GLN A 420 -7.41 -16.18 -11.08
C GLN A 420 -7.45 -14.65 -11.17
N LYS A 421 -8.08 -13.98 -10.19
CA LYS A 421 -8.06 -12.52 -10.05
C LYS A 421 -6.77 -12.09 -9.36
N LEU A 422 -5.95 -11.29 -10.04
CA LEU A 422 -4.71 -10.72 -9.53
C LEU A 422 -4.80 -9.19 -9.41
N ASP A 423 -3.79 -8.62 -8.78
CA ASP A 423 -3.56 -7.19 -8.56
C ASP A 423 -4.64 -6.52 -7.69
N THR A 424 -4.42 -5.27 -7.28
CA THR A 424 -5.21 -4.62 -6.22
C THR A 424 -6.47 -3.89 -6.70
N GLY A 425 -6.73 -3.85 -8.01
CA GLY A 425 -7.94 -3.27 -8.56
C GLY A 425 -9.20 -4.10 -8.28
N THR A 426 -10.34 -3.61 -8.72
CA THR A 426 -11.66 -4.21 -8.50
C THR A 426 -12.15 -4.92 -9.76
N LEU A 427 -12.46 -6.22 -9.64
CA LEU A 427 -13.18 -6.98 -10.66
C LEU A 427 -14.65 -7.10 -10.27
N VAL A 428 -15.54 -6.76 -11.20
CA VAL A 428 -16.99 -6.98 -11.05
C VAL A 428 -17.39 -8.12 -11.97
N LEU A 429 -18.01 -9.16 -11.43
CA LEU A 429 -18.60 -10.28 -12.17
C LEU A 429 -20.12 -10.19 -12.02
N SER A 430 -20.80 -9.62 -13.03
CA SER A 430 -22.24 -9.36 -12.97
C SER A 430 -23.09 -10.47 -13.57
N ALA A 431 -22.50 -11.35 -14.39
CA ALA A 431 -23.24 -12.42 -15.06
C ALA A 431 -23.22 -13.75 -14.27
N ALA A 432 -24.21 -14.59 -14.52
CA ALA A 432 -24.21 -15.98 -14.10
C ALA A 432 -23.16 -16.76 -14.88
N ASN A 433 -22.11 -17.24 -14.20
CA ASN A 433 -20.97 -17.94 -14.77
C ASN A 433 -21.11 -19.47 -14.63
N THR A 434 -20.51 -20.21 -15.57
CA THR A 434 -20.61 -21.66 -15.64
C THR A 434 -19.26 -22.38 -15.59
N TYR A 435 -18.15 -21.66 -15.44
CA TYR A 435 -16.83 -22.28 -15.32
C TYR A 435 -16.72 -23.16 -14.08
N THR A 436 -15.94 -24.23 -14.18
CA THR A 436 -15.91 -25.28 -13.17
C THR A 436 -14.59 -25.34 -12.37
N GLY A 437 -13.54 -24.68 -12.83
CA GLY A 437 -12.21 -24.73 -12.21
C GLY A 437 -12.06 -23.93 -10.92
N GLY A 438 -13.12 -23.21 -10.49
CA GLY A 438 -13.11 -22.37 -9.30
C GLY A 438 -12.52 -20.97 -9.53
N THR A 439 -12.55 -20.16 -8.46
CA THR A 439 -12.06 -18.78 -8.48
C THR A 439 -10.95 -18.61 -7.45
N ALA A 440 -9.78 -18.13 -7.87
CA ALA A 440 -8.69 -17.76 -6.98
C ALA A 440 -8.61 -16.22 -6.88
N LEU A 441 -9.00 -15.67 -5.75
CA LEU A 441 -8.87 -14.26 -5.43
C LEU A 441 -7.50 -14.02 -4.80
N GLY A 442 -6.52 -13.67 -5.64
CA GLY A 442 -5.13 -13.47 -5.24
C GLY A 442 -4.81 -12.03 -4.79
N GLY A 443 -5.65 -11.04 -5.12
CA GLY A 443 -5.44 -9.65 -4.72
C GLY A 443 -6.65 -8.77 -5.00
N GLY A 444 -6.71 -7.61 -4.34
CA GLY A 444 -7.72 -6.58 -4.53
C GLY A 444 -9.14 -7.00 -4.17
N SER A 445 -10.10 -6.46 -4.92
CA SER A 445 -11.53 -6.64 -4.64
C SER A 445 -12.24 -7.42 -5.75
N LEU A 446 -13.17 -8.28 -5.35
CA LEU A 446 -14.10 -8.97 -6.22
C LEU A 446 -15.53 -8.61 -5.80
N ILE A 447 -16.31 -8.07 -6.73
CA ILE A 447 -17.72 -7.73 -6.54
C ILE A 447 -18.58 -8.71 -7.33
N LEU A 448 -19.56 -9.31 -6.69
CA LEU A 448 -20.49 -10.25 -7.29
C LEU A 448 -21.81 -9.56 -7.60
N GLY A 449 -22.28 -9.63 -8.83
CA GLY A 449 -23.60 -9.16 -9.25
C GLY A 449 -24.62 -10.27 -9.48
N ASP A 450 -24.20 -11.54 -9.39
CA ASP A 450 -25.07 -12.71 -9.54
C ASP A 450 -24.71 -13.82 -8.55
N ALA A 451 -25.67 -14.63 -8.12
CA ALA A 451 -25.44 -15.75 -7.22
C ALA A 451 -24.51 -16.83 -7.78
N GLN A 452 -24.39 -16.92 -9.09
CA GLN A 452 -23.52 -17.86 -9.81
C GLN A 452 -22.27 -17.15 -10.40
N ALA A 453 -21.98 -15.91 -10.00
CA ALA A 453 -20.83 -15.14 -10.51
C ALA A 453 -19.49 -15.87 -10.35
N LEU A 454 -19.37 -16.75 -9.34
CA LEU A 454 -18.17 -17.56 -9.07
C LEU A 454 -18.13 -18.90 -9.85
N GLY A 455 -19.03 -19.12 -10.81
CA GLY A 455 -19.17 -20.43 -11.43
C GLY A 455 -19.58 -21.51 -10.42
N THR A 456 -19.17 -22.76 -10.65
CA THR A 456 -19.55 -23.89 -9.79
C THR A 456 -18.42 -24.40 -8.88
N GLY A 457 -17.22 -23.90 -9.04
CA GLY A 457 -16.04 -24.33 -8.26
C GLY A 457 -15.85 -23.55 -6.95
N THR A 458 -14.78 -23.85 -6.25
CA THR A 458 -14.42 -23.24 -4.97
C THR A 458 -13.86 -21.81 -5.15
N LEU A 459 -14.20 -20.91 -4.24
CA LEU A 459 -13.48 -19.63 -4.08
C LEU A 459 -12.31 -19.81 -3.12
N THR A 460 -11.08 -19.56 -3.58
CA THR A 460 -9.89 -19.50 -2.71
C THR A 460 -9.50 -18.04 -2.53
N ALA A 461 -9.35 -17.58 -1.28
CA ALA A 461 -9.08 -16.19 -0.97
C ALA A 461 -7.72 -16.02 -0.27
N ALA A 462 -6.84 -15.21 -0.87
CA ALA A 462 -5.55 -14.85 -0.29
C ALA A 462 -5.67 -13.74 0.77
N THR A 463 -4.61 -13.53 1.54
CA THR A 463 -4.55 -12.47 2.55
C THR A 463 -4.75 -11.08 1.95
N GLY A 464 -5.59 -10.26 2.61
CA GLY A 464 -5.81 -8.87 2.24
C GLY A 464 -6.75 -8.66 1.06
N THR A 465 -7.47 -9.71 0.67
CA THR A 465 -8.49 -9.63 -0.38
C THR A 465 -9.86 -9.22 0.16
N THR A 466 -10.69 -8.66 -0.73
CA THR A 466 -12.04 -8.21 -0.39
C THR A 466 -13.07 -8.86 -1.32
N LEU A 467 -14.15 -9.38 -0.73
CA LEU A 467 -15.34 -9.81 -1.44
C LEU A 467 -16.50 -8.88 -1.09
N ASP A 468 -17.24 -8.46 -2.10
CA ASP A 468 -18.44 -7.62 -1.95
C ASP A 468 -19.54 -8.08 -2.91
N THR A 469 -20.70 -7.47 -2.80
CA THR A 469 -21.84 -7.71 -3.70
C THR A 469 -22.50 -6.38 -4.08
N ASP A 470 -23.01 -6.26 -5.30
CA ASP A 470 -23.74 -5.07 -5.75
C ASP A 470 -25.24 -5.14 -5.43
N GLN A 471 -25.73 -6.31 -5.00
CA GLN A 471 -27.08 -6.58 -4.54
C GLN A 471 -27.09 -7.68 -3.46
N ALA A 472 -28.24 -7.93 -2.85
CA ALA A 472 -28.37 -9.02 -1.90
C ALA A 472 -28.26 -10.38 -2.61
N LEU A 473 -27.31 -11.23 -2.18
CA LEU A 473 -27.00 -12.49 -2.85
C LEU A 473 -26.92 -13.67 -1.88
N THR A 474 -27.22 -14.86 -2.43
CA THR A 474 -26.91 -16.16 -1.80
C THR A 474 -25.93 -16.90 -2.66
N VAL A 475 -24.73 -17.15 -2.13
CA VAL A 475 -23.61 -17.83 -2.79
C VAL A 475 -23.44 -19.21 -2.16
N ALA A 476 -23.47 -20.24 -3.00
CA ALA A 476 -23.40 -21.63 -2.55
C ALA A 476 -22.00 -22.26 -2.69
N ASN A 477 -21.05 -21.54 -3.26
CA ASN A 477 -19.68 -22.02 -3.47
C ASN A 477 -19.00 -22.31 -2.14
N ALA A 478 -18.21 -23.39 -2.09
CA ALA A 478 -17.25 -23.57 -1.03
C ALA A 478 -16.20 -22.45 -1.05
N VAL A 479 -15.69 -22.08 0.12
CA VAL A 479 -14.66 -21.02 0.28
C VAL A 479 -13.47 -21.58 1.03
N VAL A 480 -12.27 -21.37 0.52
CA VAL A 480 -11.00 -21.66 1.19
C VAL A 480 -10.32 -20.37 1.56
N LEU A 481 -10.09 -20.14 2.83
CA LEU A 481 -9.39 -18.97 3.35
C LEU A 481 -7.90 -19.30 3.52
N ASP A 482 -7.08 -18.97 2.53
CA ASP A 482 -5.62 -19.06 2.66
C ASP A 482 -5.08 -17.90 3.55
N GLY A 483 -5.85 -16.83 3.67
CA GLY A 483 -5.54 -15.68 4.50
C GLY A 483 -6.80 -14.94 4.97
N ALA A 484 -6.62 -13.70 5.42
CA ALA A 484 -7.75 -12.88 5.86
C ALA A 484 -8.56 -12.38 4.65
N LEU A 485 -9.83 -12.78 4.58
CA LEU A 485 -10.81 -12.28 3.61
C LEU A 485 -11.70 -11.23 4.27
N SER A 486 -11.72 -10.03 3.71
CA SER A 486 -12.65 -8.96 4.07
C SER A 486 -13.96 -9.10 3.28
N LEU A 487 -15.08 -9.03 3.97
CA LEU A 487 -16.41 -8.85 3.39
C LEU A 487 -16.80 -7.39 3.57
N ALA A 488 -16.88 -6.62 2.47
CA ALA A 488 -17.10 -5.18 2.53
C ALA A 488 -18.46 -4.81 3.11
N GLY A 489 -19.48 -5.62 2.82
CA GLY A 489 -20.81 -5.49 3.42
C GLY A 489 -21.61 -4.33 2.84
N SER A 490 -21.51 -4.10 1.54
CA SER A 490 -22.35 -3.13 0.83
C SER A 490 -23.80 -3.59 0.76
N ASN A 491 -24.02 -4.90 0.60
CA ASN A 491 -25.33 -5.52 0.57
C ASN A 491 -25.34 -6.81 1.39
N ASP A 492 -26.54 -7.35 1.63
CA ASP A 492 -26.69 -8.62 2.36
C ASP A 492 -26.10 -9.79 1.56
N LEU A 493 -25.25 -10.58 2.20
CA LEU A 493 -24.60 -11.74 1.60
C LEU A 493 -24.86 -12.98 2.44
N SER A 494 -25.38 -14.04 1.81
CA SER A 494 -25.49 -15.36 2.43
C SER A 494 -24.48 -16.32 1.81
N LEU A 495 -23.57 -16.87 2.62
CA LEU A 495 -22.64 -17.92 2.24
C LEU A 495 -23.17 -19.25 2.80
N THR A 496 -23.66 -20.12 1.90
CA THR A 496 -24.26 -21.41 2.27
C THR A 496 -23.31 -22.58 2.07
N GLY A 497 -22.25 -22.40 1.28
CA GLY A 497 -21.18 -23.38 1.13
C GLY A 497 -20.31 -23.49 2.37
N ALA A 498 -19.53 -24.58 2.44
CA ALA A 498 -18.55 -24.76 3.51
C ALA A 498 -17.40 -23.73 3.37
N ILE A 499 -16.96 -23.19 4.52
CA ILE A 499 -15.78 -22.31 4.59
C ILE A 499 -14.70 -23.02 5.39
N ASP A 500 -13.53 -23.23 4.79
CA ASP A 500 -12.38 -23.85 5.45
C ASP A 500 -11.08 -23.03 5.27
N GLY A 501 -9.94 -23.57 5.69
CA GLY A 501 -8.63 -22.95 5.57
C GLY A 501 -8.08 -22.37 6.87
N ALA A 502 -6.84 -21.90 6.80
CA ALA A 502 -6.14 -21.31 7.96
C ALA A 502 -6.45 -19.83 8.18
N GLY A 503 -7.04 -19.18 7.19
CA GLY A 503 -7.34 -17.75 7.20
C GLY A 503 -8.51 -17.35 8.08
N SER A 504 -8.78 -16.06 8.14
CA SER A 504 -9.84 -15.43 8.93
C SER A 504 -10.89 -14.77 8.05
N LEU A 505 -12.08 -14.56 8.59
CA LEU A 505 -13.16 -13.82 7.96
C LEU A 505 -13.35 -12.49 8.68
N ILE A 506 -13.37 -11.37 7.94
CA ILE A 506 -13.57 -10.03 8.49
C ILE A 506 -14.88 -9.47 7.93
N LYS A 507 -15.88 -9.33 8.77
CA LYS A 507 -17.17 -8.72 8.42
C LYS A 507 -17.11 -7.21 8.68
N ASN A 508 -17.14 -6.43 7.61
CA ASN A 508 -17.24 -4.97 7.62
C ASN A 508 -18.63 -4.53 7.11
N GLY A 509 -18.89 -3.22 7.15
CA GLY A 509 -20.13 -2.60 6.65
C GLY A 509 -21.38 -3.00 7.41
N THR A 510 -22.47 -2.27 7.18
CA THR A 510 -23.69 -2.34 7.98
C THR A 510 -24.68 -3.44 7.56
N SER A 511 -24.45 -4.10 6.42
CA SER A 511 -25.33 -5.17 5.89
C SER A 511 -25.25 -6.46 6.72
N THR A 512 -26.11 -7.39 6.39
CA THR A 512 -26.14 -8.73 7.02
C THR A 512 -25.24 -9.72 6.25
N LEU A 513 -24.33 -10.35 6.97
CA LEU A 513 -23.65 -11.58 6.53
C LEU A 513 -24.31 -12.79 7.16
N THR A 514 -24.82 -13.71 6.35
CA THR A 514 -25.36 -14.98 6.83
C THR A 514 -24.37 -16.11 6.54
N LEU A 515 -23.97 -16.85 7.58
CA LEU A 515 -23.11 -18.04 7.49
C LEU A 515 -23.93 -19.27 7.89
N SER A 516 -24.34 -20.08 6.92
CA SER A 516 -25.14 -21.29 7.17
C SER A 516 -24.43 -22.59 6.83
N GLY A 517 -23.27 -22.54 6.19
CA GLY A 517 -22.43 -23.69 5.89
C GLY A 517 -21.84 -24.35 7.14
N THR A 518 -21.35 -25.57 6.96
CA THR A 518 -20.52 -26.28 7.95
C THR A 518 -19.08 -25.82 7.78
N ASN A 519 -18.63 -24.91 8.63
CA ASN A 519 -17.37 -24.22 8.49
C ASN A 519 -16.29 -24.79 9.43
N SER A 520 -15.03 -24.77 8.99
CA SER A 520 -13.87 -25.29 9.72
C SER A 520 -12.65 -24.34 9.72
N TYR A 521 -12.77 -23.14 9.15
CA TYR A 521 -11.67 -22.18 9.09
C TYR A 521 -11.12 -21.85 10.48
N ALA A 522 -9.79 -21.67 10.57
CA ALA A 522 -9.09 -21.60 11.84
C ALA A 522 -8.71 -20.19 12.32
N GLY A 523 -8.62 -19.21 11.43
CA GLY A 523 -8.17 -17.86 11.75
C GLY A 523 -9.18 -17.00 12.51
N GLY A 524 -10.41 -17.53 12.71
CA GLY A 524 -11.47 -16.85 13.46
C GLY A 524 -12.24 -15.82 12.62
N THR A 525 -13.21 -15.19 13.28
CA THR A 525 -14.11 -14.20 12.67
C THR A 525 -13.93 -12.85 13.38
N VAL A 526 -13.74 -11.79 12.61
CA VAL A 526 -13.75 -10.41 13.09
C VAL A 526 -15.06 -9.76 12.67
N LEU A 527 -15.80 -9.24 13.62
CA LEU A 527 -17.04 -8.50 13.41
C LEU A 527 -16.78 -7.02 13.71
N SER A 528 -16.65 -6.24 12.64
CA SER A 528 -16.32 -4.81 12.73
C SER A 528 -17.55 -3.92 12.67
N ASP A 529 -18.64 -4.37 12.01
CA ASP A 529 -19.89 -3.61 11.88
C ASP A 529 -21.05 -4.52 11.38
N GLY A 530 -22.27 -4.04 11.46
CA GLY A 530 -23.48 -4.65 10.91
C GLY A 530 -23.93 -5.92 11.62
N THR A 531 -24.53 -6.83 10.87
CA THR A 531 -25.12 -8.06 11.41
C THR A 531 -24.40 -9.30 10.89
N LEU A 532 -24.04 -10.21 11.81
CA LEU A 532 -23.60 -11.56 11.51
C LEU A 532 -24.71 -12.57 11.90
N ALA A 533 -25.35 -13.14 10.91
CA ALA A 533 -26.38 -14.15 11.10
C ALA A 533 -25.77 -15.56 11.00
N VAL A 534 -25.97 -16.36 12.01
CA VAL A 534 -25.44 -17.74 12.07
C VAL A 534 -26.57 -18.76 11.84
N GLY A 535 -26.32 -19.71 10.94
CA GLY A 535 -27.28 -20.74 10.55
C GLY A 535 -26.81 -22.17 10.81
N SER A 536 -25.66 -22.38 11.45
CA SER A 536 -25.15 -23.68 11.86
C SER A 536 -24.33 -23.60 13.14
N ASN A 537 -24.17 -24.73 13.86
CA ASN A 537 -23.35 -24.78 15.08
C ASN A 537 -21.86 -24.53 14.82
N THR A 538 -21.40 -24.66 13.60
CA THR A 538 -20.02 -24.44 13.15
C THR A 538 -19.91 -23.21 12.24
N ALA A 539 -20.92 -22.36 12.20
CA ALA A 539 -20.95 -21.18 11.31
C ALA A 539 -19.68 -20.32 11.39
N LEU A 540 -19.07 -20.22 12.59
CA LEU A 540 -17.89 -19.39 12.85
C LEU A 540 -16.55 -20.15 12.75
N GLY A 541 -16.54 -21.37 12.16
CA GLY A 541 -15.35 -22.21 12.13
C GLY A 541 -14.89 -22.62 13.52
N VAL A 542 -13.58 -22.84 13.70
CA VAL A 542 -12.99 -23.26 14.99
C VAL A 542 -12.27 -22.13 15.73
N GLY A 543 -12.04 -20.99 15.08
CA GLY A 543 -11.40 -19.81 15.67
C GLY A 543 -12.33 -19.02 16.59
N SER A 544 -11.80 -17.92 17.18
CA SER A 544 -12.59 -17.02 18.03
C SER A 544 -13.39 -16.00 17.21
N LEU A 545 -14.46 -15.47 17.81
CA LEU A 545 -15.17 -14.28 17.35
C LEU A 545 -14.62 -13.05 18.08
N SER A 546 -14.08 -12.10 17.33
CA SER A 546 -13.63 -10.80 17.84
C SER A 546 -14.56 -9.69 17.41
N VAL A 547 -15.20 -9.01 18.36
CA VAL A 547 -16.11 -7.88 18.10
C VAL A 547 -15.30 -6.61 18.26
N LEU A 548 -15.08 -5.88 17.17
CA LEU A 548 -14.26 -4.67 17.14
C LEU A 548 -15.07 -3.38 16.94
N GLY A 549 -16.30 -3.50 16.45
CA GLY A 549 -17.27 -2.42 16.33
C GLY A 549 -18.64 -2.82 16.87
N ASN A 550 -19.49 -1.85 17.16
CA ASN A 550 -20.83 -2.10 17.68
C ASN A 550 -21.65 -2.87 16.65
N SER A 551 -21.96 -4.12 16.94
CA SER A 551 -22.47 -5.06 15.95
C SER A 551 -23.52 -5.99 16.52
N THR A 552 -24.19 -6.74 15.62
CA THR A 552 -25.21 -7.71 15.99
C THR A 552 -24.81 -9.12 15.59
N LEU A 553 -24.95 -10.08 16.50
CA LEU A 553 -24.95 -11.53 16.22
C LEU A 553 -26.41 -12.00 16.27
N SER A 554 -26.88 -12.70 15.24
CA SER A 554 -28.25 -13.19 15.16
C SER A 554 -28.34 -14.64 14.76
N ASN A 555 -29.43 -15.32 15.15
CA ASN A 555 -29.78 -16.67 14.71
C ASN A 555 -31.29 -16.78 14.49
N ALA A 556 -31.70 -17.65 13.57
CA ALA A 556 -33.10 -17.91 13.26
C ALA A 556 -33.53 -19.35 13.62
N ILE A 557 -32.63 -20.19 14.07
CA ILE A 557 -32.86 -21.57 14.52
C ILE A 557 -32.05 -21.81 15.81
N ALA A 558 -32.44 -22.79 16.59
CA ALA A 558 -31.72 -23.15 17.81
C ALA A 558 -30.29 -23.64 17.51
N LEU A 559 -29.29 -23.01 18.13
CA LEU A 559 -27.87 -23.27 17.87
C LEU A 559 -27.02 -23.26 19.14
N ALA A 560 -25.85 -23.94 19.05
CA ALA A 560 -24.81 -23.88 20.07
C ALA A 560 -23.45 -23.54 19.43
N LEU A 561 -22.90 -22.39 19.77
CA LEU A 561 -21.59 -21.92 19.29
C LEU A 561 -20.52 -22.19 20.37
N GLY A 562 -19.47 -22.93 19.99
CA GLY A 562 -18.33 -23.26 20.86
C GLY A 562 -17.22 -22.23 20.86
N ASN A 563 -17.30 -21.22 20.04
CA ASN A 563 -16.26 -20.23 19.83
C ASN A 563 -16.08 -19.32 21.05
N ASN A 564 -14.84 -19.00 21.37
CA ASN A 564 -14.56 -17.91 22.29
C ASN A 564 -14.94 -16.57 21.67
N VAL A 565 -15.48 -15.64 22.48
CA VAL A 565 -15.92 -14.33 22.02
C VAL A 565 -15.15 -13.26 22.78
N ASN A 566 -14.51 -12.34 22.05
CA ASN A 566 -13.87 -11.15 22.61
C ASN A 566 -14.71 -9.92 22.31
N LEU A 567 -15.29 -9.30 23.34
CA LEU A 567 -16.07 -8.07 23.27
C LEU A 567 -15.13 -6.86 23.35
N GLY A 568 -14.45 -6.53 22.26
CA GLY A 568 -13.66 -5.30 22.12
C GLY A 568 -14.56 -4.07 21.94
N ALA A 569 -15.81 -4.28 21.49
CA ALA A 569 -16.89 -3.30 21.36
C ALA A 569 -18.23 -3.93 21.77
N ASP A 570 -19.32 -3.17 21.71
CA ASP A 570 -20.64 -3.61 22.15
C ASP A 570 -21.23 -4.64 21.18
N LEU A 571 -21.75 -5.72 21.73
CA LEU A 571 -22.41 -6.79 20.98
C LEU A 571 -23.88 -6.89 21.35
N THR A 572 -24.74 -6.74 20.35
CA THR A 572 -26.15 -7.11 20.47
C THR A 572 -26.32 -8.57 20.00
N ILE A 573 -26.92 -9.41 20.81
CA ILE A 573 -27.33 -10.77 20.42
C ILE A 573 -28.83 -10.76 20.19
N ALA A 574 -29.21 -10.80 18.91
CA ALA A 574 -30.60 -10.82 18.45
C ALA A 574 -31.03 -12.26 18.17
N SER A 575 -31.26 -13.02 19.23
CA SER A 575 -31.67 -14.44 19.11
C SER A 575 -33.17 -14.56 18.89
N ALA A 576 -33.58 -14.87 17.66
CA ALA A 576 -34.99 -15.17 17.35
C ALA A 576 -35.39 -16.55 17.90
N ASP A 577 -34.47 -17.52 17.93
CA ASP A 577 -34.57 -18.82 18.55
C ASP A 577 -33.44 -19.03 19.58
N ASP A 578 -33.40 -20.14 20.28
CA ASP A 578 -32.43 -20.38 21.35
C ASP A 578 -30.97 -20.38 20.81
N LEU A 579 -30.09 -19.65 21.49
CA LEU A 579 -28.65 -19.60 21.18
C LEU A 579 -27.84 -19.91 22.42
N ALA A 580 -27.00 -20.93 22.36
CA ALA A 580 -26.03 -21.24 23.41
C ALA A 580 -24.63 -20.76 23.01
N LEU A 581 -24.00 -19.94 23.83
CA LEU A 581 -22.58 -19.63 23.76
C LEU A 581 -21.85 -20.45 24.82
N THR A 582 -21.11 -21.45 24.37
CA THR A 582 -20.43 -22.41 25.28
C THR A 582 -18.94 -22.10 25.43
N GLY A 583 -18.35 -21.30 24.56
CA GLY A 583 -17.02 -20.74 24.70
C GLY A 583 -16.93 -19.64 25.74
N THR A 584 -15.72 -19.14 25.98
CA THR A 584 -15.49 -18.04 26.93
C THR A 584 -15.78 -16.68 26.30
N LEU A 585 -16.49 -15.82 27.02
CA LEU A 585 -16.68 -14.41 26.69
C LEU A 585 -15.67 -13.57 27.50
N SER A 586 -14.98 -12.66 26.82
CA SER A 586 -13.98 -11.75 27.44
C SER A 586 -14.13 -10.34 26.86
N GLY A 587 -13.40 -9.35 27.38
CA GLY A 587 -13.40 -7.96 26.90
C GLY A 587 -14.25 -7.02 27.73
N ALA A 588 -14.33 -5.75 27.29
CA ALA A 588 -14.99 -4.66 28.03
C ALA A 588 -16.27 -4.14 27.38
N GLY A 589 -16.60 -4.61 26.17
CA GLY A 589 -17.83 -4.23 25.46
C GLY A 589 -19.09 -4.68 26.18
N ALA A 590 -20.18 -3.94 25.97
CA ALA A 590 -21.50 -4.27 26.51
C ALA A 590 -22.10 -5.48 25.80
N LEU A 591 -22.90 -6.26 26.51
CA LEU A 591 -23.69 -7.36 25.96
C LEU A 591 -25.18 -7.03 26.04
N THR A 592 -25.84 -6.86 24.91
CA THR A 592 -27.27 -6.62 24.84
C THR A 592 -27.98 -7.83 24.25
N LYS A 593 -28.94 -8.40 24.98
CA LYS A 593 -29.79 -9.51 24.51
C LYS A 593 -31.12 -8.95 24.01
N THR A 594 -31.42 -9.23 22.73
CA THR A 594 -32.71 -8.95 22.09
C THR A 594 -33.26 -10.22 21.42
N GLY A 595 -34.47 -10.14 20.86
CA GLY A 595 -35.17 -11.30 20.25
C GLY A 595 -35.81 -12.19 21.30
N LEU A 596 -36.77 -13.05 20.87
CA LEU A 596 -37.65 -13.82 21.77
C LEU A 596 -37.01 -15.12 22.30
N GLY A 597 -35.97 -15.62 21.63
CA GLY A 597 -35.28 -16.85 22.04
C GLY A 597 -34.47 -16.68 23.31
N THR A 598 -33.98 -17.79 23.86
CA THR A 598 -33.10 -17.83 25.03
C THR A 598 -31.65 -17.71 24.59
N LEU A 599 -30.91 -16.78 25.19
CA LEU A 599 -29.44 -16.77 25.13
C LEU A 599 -28.89 -17.51 26.36
N SER A 600 -28.24 -18.65 26.17
CA SER A 600 -27.60 -19.41 27.24
C SER A 600 -26.10 -19.20 27.26
N LEU A 601 -25.56 -18.75 28.40
CA LEU A 601 -24.12 -18.59 28.65
C LEU A 601 -23.64 -19.70 29.59
N SER A 602 -22.70 -20.54 29.12
CA SER A 602 -22.16 -21.64 29.92
C SER A 602 -20.64 -21.61 30.09
N GLY A 603 -19.93 -20.68 29.43
CA GLY A 603 -18.50 -20.47 29.60
C GLY A 603 -18.13 -19.84 30.94
N SER A 604 -16.89 -20.04 31.40
CA SER A 604 -16.30 -19.25 32.49
C SER A 604 -15.86 -17.91 31.92
N ASN A 605 -16.77 -16.94 31.95
CA ASN A 605 -16.61 -15.67 31.28
C ASN A 605 -15.83 -14.65 32.12
N THR A 606 -15.12 -13.74 31.47
CA THR A 606 -14.29 -12.72 32.12
C THR A 606 -14.60 -11.31 31.64
N PHE A 607 -15.62 -11.14 30.76
CA PHE A 607 -15.99 -9.80 30.27
C PHE A 607 -16.45 -8.90 31.43
N THR A 608 -16.25 -7.59 31.25
CA THR A 608 -16.48 -6.58 32.30
C THR A 608 -17.57 -5.59 31.93
N GLY A 609 -18.00 -5.57 30.67
CA GLY A 609 -19.02 -4.66 30.17
C GLY A 609 -20.40 -4.87 30.81
N PRO A 610 -21.29 -3.88 30.76
CA PRO A 610 -22.65 -4.02 31.26
C PRO A 610 -23.46 -5.02 30.42
N VAL A 611 -24.45 -5.62 31.06
CA VAL A 611 -25.39 -6.55 30.42
C VAL A 611 -26.79 -5.96 30.43
N SER A 612 -27.47 -5.97 29.26
CA SER A 612 -28.87 -5.53 29.12
C SER A 612 -29.70 -6.66 28.48
N VAL A 613 -30.78 -7.05 29.13
CA VAL A 613 -31.76 -8.00 28.59
C VAL A 613 -33.01 -7.23 28.22
N GLN A 614 -33.18 -6.94 26.95
CA GLN A 614 -34.30 -6.14 26.45
C GLN A 614 -35.53 -6.96 26.11
N THR A 615 -35.34 -8.15 25.50
CA THR A 615 -36.42 -9.10 25.19
C THR A 615 -35.93 -10.53 25.28
N GLY A 616 -36.84 -11.50 25.44
CA GLY A 616 -36.54 -12.92 25.59
C GLY A 616 -35.89 -13.24 26.94
N VAL A 617 -35.05 -14.25 26.97
CA VAL A 617 -34.41 -14.74 28.20
C VAL A 617 -32.90 -14.78 28.07
N LEU A 618 -32.17 -14.29 29.07
CA LEU A 618 -30.75 -14.59 29.28
C LEU A 618 -30.64 -15.65 30.36
N ALA A 619 -30.08 -16.80 30.03
CA ALA A 619 -29.88 -17.91 30.95
C ALA A 619 -28.39 -18.12 31.28
N THR A 620 -28.07 -18.39 32.55
CA THR A 620 -26.74 -18.82 32.95
C THR A 620 -26.75 -20.33 33.27
N ALA A 621 -25.81 -21.07 32.72
CA ALA A 621 -25.70 -22.51 32.88
C ALA A 621 -24.43 -22.94 33.65
N ALA A 622 -23.53 -22.00 33.97
CA ALA A 622 -22.31 -22.28 34.75
C ALA A 622 -21.96 -21.12 35.67
N PRO A 623 -21.23 -21.36 36.77
CA PRO A 623 -20.67 -20.30 37.63
C PRO A 623 -19.76 -19.37 36.77
N GLY A 624 -19.89 -18.05 37.00
CA GLY A 624 -19.12 -17.05 36.24
C GLY A 624 -19.62 -16.77 34.83
N ALA A 625 -20.78 -17.31 34.43
CA ALA A 625 -21.35 -17.09 33.09
C ALA A 625 -21.60 -15.61 32.74
N LEU A 626 -21.80 -14.74 33.73
CA LEU A 626 -21.94 -13.29 33.56
C LEU A 626 -20.63 -12.52 33.75
N GLY A 627 -19.49 -13.20 33.77
CA GLY A 627 -18.19 -12.56 33.91
C GLY A 627 -18.04 -11.79 35.23
N THR A 628 -17.45 -10.61 35.13
CA THR A 628 -17.31 -9.68 36.28
C THR A 628 -18.13 -8.39 36.07
N THR A 629 -19.24 -8.50 35.30
CA THR A 629 -20.12 -7.35 35.04
C THR A 629 -20.60 -6.69 36.32
N SER A 630 -20.63 -5.37 36.32
CA SER A 630 -21.05 -4.60 37.50
C SER A 630 -22.57 -4.55 37.67
N ALA A 631 -23.33 -4.70 36.57
CA ALA A 631 -24.79 -4.60 36.60
C ALA A 631 -25.44 -5.39 35.43
N VAL A 632 -26.64 -5.91 35.69
CA VAL A 632 -27.53 -6.47 34.68
C VAL A 632 -28.86 -5.71 34.73
N ASP A 633 -29.24 -5.15 33.60
CA ASP A 633 -30.53 -4.50 33.41
C ASP A 633 -31.51 -5.46 32.73
N VAL A 634 -32.69 -5.66 33.26
CA VAL A 634 -33.71 -6.56 32.72
C VAL A 634 -34.98 -5.76 32.45
N ALA A 635 -35.26 -5.52 31.18
CA ALA A 635 -36.40 -4.73 30.76
C ALA A 635 -37.75 -5.43 31.05
N ALA A 636 -38.82 -4.67 31.10
CA ALA A 636 -40.18 -5.21 31.30
C ALA A 636 -40.52 -6.25 30.23
N GLY A 637 -40.97 -7.43 30.64
CA GLY A 637 -41.25 -8.57 29.76
C GLY A 637 -40.06 -9.43 29.37
N ALA A 638 -38.84 -9.02 29.71
CA ALA A 638 -37.64 -9.83 29.57
C ALA A 638 -37.36 -10.68 30.82
N GLY A 639 -36.47 -11.69 30.69
CA GLY A 639 -36.13 -12.60 31.79
C GLY A 639 -34.65 -12.83 31.96
N LEU A 640 -34.19 -12.91 33.20
CA LEU A 640 -32.88 -13.41 33.59
C LEU A 640 -33.05 -14.72 34.37
N SER A 641 -32.56 -15.84 33.86
CA SER A 641 -32.66 -17.17 34.48
C SER A 641 -31.30 -17.61 34.99
N LEU A 642 -31.16 -17.73 36.29
CA LEU A 642 -29.90 -18.10 36.96
C LEU A 642 -29.86 -19.59 37.31
N GLY A 643 -29.26 -20.38 36.42
CA GLY A 643 -29.04 -21.83 36.59
C GLY A 643 -27.74 -22.18 37.34
N SER A 644 -27.05 -21.19 37.88
CA SER A 644 -25.83 -21.37 38.69
C SER A 644 -25.73 -20.26 39.74
N ASN A 645 -24.88 -20.49 40.77
CA ASN A 645 -24.57 -19.44 41.75
C ASN A 645 -23.98 -18.22 41.05
N THR A 646 -24.59 -17.08 41.22
CA THR A 646 -24.25 -15.85 40.51
C THR A 646 -24.04 -14.69 41.48
N ALA A 647 -22.96 -13.93 41.33
CA ALA A 647 -22.65 -12.74 42.09
C ALA A 647 -22.59 -11.53 41.18
N LEU A 648 -23.41 -10.52 41.42
CA LEU A 648 -23.53 -9.29 40.61
C LEU A 648 -23.32 -8.05 41.48
N GLY A 649 -22.90 -6.94 40.87
CA GLY A 649 -22.93 -5.62 41.49
C GLY A 649 -24.38 -5.18 41.73
N ALA A 650 -25.17 -5.10 40.65
CA ALA A 650 -26.58 -4.70 40.71
C ALA A 650 -27.44 -5.49 39.71
N VAL A 651 -28.71 -5.56 40.03
CA VAL A 651 -29.79 -5.89 39.07
C VAL A 651 -30.76 -4.70 39.04
N THR A 652 -31.13 -4.26 37.86
CA THR A 652 -32.06 -3.15 37.63
C THR A 652 -33.13 -3.54 36.60
N GLY A 653 -34.16 -2.74 36.50
CA GLY A 653 -35.24 -2.92 35.49
C GLY A 653 -36.54 -3.44 36.08
N LEU A 654 -37.48 -3.80 35.17
CA LEU A 654 -38.84 -4.21 35.48
C LEU A 654 -39.17 -5.65 35.01
N GLY A 655 -38.11 -6.38 34.58
CA GLY A 655 -38.26 -7.72 34.06
C GLY A 655 -38.33 -8.81 35.15
N ASN A 656 -38.24 -10.07 34.75
CA ASN A 656 -38.28 -11.20 35.67
C ASN A 656 -36.87 -11.75 35.93
N VAL A 657 -36.53 -11.97 37.20
CA VAL A 657 -35.30 -12.67 37.60
C VAL A 657 -35.65 -13.97 38.29
N ALA A 658 -35.34 -15.10 37.65
CA ALA A 658 -35.57 -16.42 38.19
C ALA A 658 -34.26 -17.05 38.69
N VAL A 659 -34.17 -17.31 39.97
CA VAL A 659 -33.08 -18.07 40.60
C VAL A 659 -33.54 -19.54 40.69
N LEU A 660 -32.92 -20.42 39.89
CA LEU A 660 -33.34 -21.82 39.84
C LEU A 660 -32.95 -22.59 41.12
N SER A 661 -33.69 -23.65 41.40
CA SER A 661 -33.54 -24.42 42.67
C SER A 661 -32.08 -24.82 42.92
N GLY A 662 -31.64 -24.60 44.16
CA GLY A 662 -30.27 -24.91 44.59
C GLY A 662 -29.23 -23.80 44.32
N ASN A 663 -29.60 -22.73 43.66
CA ASN A 663 -28.68 -21.64 43.33
C ASN A 663 -28.91 -20.39 44.20
N THR A 664 -27.88 -19.54 44.26
CA THR A 664 -27.89 -18.28 45.01
C THR A 664 -27.53 -17.12 44.14
N LEU A 665 -28.31 -16.04 44.22
CA LEU A 665 -27.98 -14.72 43.68
C LEU A 665 -27.42 -13.85 44.81
N GLN A 666 -26.19 -13.40 44.65
CA GLN A 666 -25.55 -12.43 45.57
C GLN A 666 -25.48 -11.07 44.86
N LEU A 667 -25.99 -10.04 45.52
CA LEU A 667 -25.98 -8.66 45.00
C LEU A 667 -25.09 -7.75 45.82
N GLY A 668 -24.66 -6.62 45.27
CA GLY A 668 -23.89 -5.58 45.96
C GLY A 668 -22.38 -5.80 45.93
N ARG A 669 -21.86 -6.67 45.05
CA ARG A 669 -20.43 -7.00 44.98
C ARG A 669 -19.50 -5.79 44.82
N ASN A 670 -19.99 -4.71 44.17
CA ASN A 670 -19.19 -3.49 43.90
C ASN A 670 -19.72 -2.26 44.63
N ASN A 671 -20.46 -2.43 45.75
CA ASN A 671 -21.14 -1.35 46.50
C ASN A 671 -22.10 -0.49 45.59
N VAL A 672 -22.62 -1.09 44.53
CA VAL A 672 -23.59 -0.46 43.62
C VAL A 672 -25.01 -0.78 44.12
N GLY A 673 -25.86 0.23 44.24
CA GLY A 673 -27.26 0.06 44.64
C GLY A 673 -28.05 -0.67 43.54
N SER A 674 -28.97 -1.55 43.92
CA SER A 674 -29.89 -2.22 43.01
C SER A 674 -31.30 -1.66 43.25
N THR A 675 -32.02 -1.35 42.13
CA THR A 675 -33.44 -1.06 42.14
C THR A 675 -34.11 -2.02 41.15
N PHE A 676 -34.95 -2.89 41.67
CA PHE A 676 -35.59 -3.96 40.92
C PHE A 676 -37.06 -4.04 41.24
#